data_d81afc2f15c18c3f08e46f12112dfe48
#
_entry.id   d81afc2f15c18c3f08e46f12112dfe48
#
_cell.length_a   1.000
_cell.length_b   1.000
_cell.length_c   1.000
_cell.angle_alpha   90.00
_cell.angle_beta   90.00
_cell.angle_gamma   90.00
#
_symmetry.space_group_name_H-M   'P 1'
#
loop_
_entity.id
_entity.type
_entity.pdbx_description
1 polymer ?
#
loop_
_entity_poly.entity_id
_entity_poly.type
_entity_poly.pdbx_seq_one_letter_code
_entity_poly.pdbx_strand_id
1 'polypeptide(L)'
;MGTSSLSLHHPPSLLLLLRLLLLPFVTAQTILNITNRCPYTVWPAALTVGGGMRLDSGKTWTLQVPDDTRGGSVWARTGCSFDGRGNGTCQTGDCDGMLACETDGQPPYTSADFSLNQYNNNSFFGISLQLGFNEPMEFLPVPIIGQGRSGCRKGPHCVANITSQCPSELKVPGGCNSACTMFNGKNYCCFENQCESNKYSAFFVRMCPDAISYSSDAPTYTSFSCPFNTNYQVTFCPPINLTSSPPSPPKSADLRTLRKGPSVRTPVSIAIAGAIVAIVFIVTFIFFIIRRRRTRRHQEMEEEEAEFGQLQGTPMRFTFQQLEAATEQFKDKLGEGGFGSVFEGQLGEERIAVKRLDRAGQGKREFLAEVQTIGSIHHINLVRLFGFCAEKSHRLLVYEYMPKGSLDRWIYGRHGNSAPPLEWRVRCKIIADIAKGLSYLHEECMKRIAHLDVKPQNILLDDDFNAKLSDFGLCKLIDRDMSQVVTRMRGTPGYLAPEWLTSQITEKADVYSFGVVVMEIVSGRKNLDNSLSEESIHLITLLEEKVKSDHLEDLIDKSSNDMQADKRDAIQMMKLAMWCLQIDCKKRPKMSEVVKVLEGTMDADSNIDHNFVATNEANFGIAGNANSSAPPIATDLSGPR
;
A
#
# COMPACT_ATOMS: atom_id res chain seq x y z
N MET A 1 -70.43 1.82 -37.84
CA MET A 1 -69.38 0.76 -37.87
C MET A 1 -68.14 1.42 -38.37
N GLY A 2 -67.25 1.79 -37.47
CA GLY A 2 -65.96 2.42 -37.77
C GLY A 2 -64.94 1.98 -36.72
N THR A 3 -64.01 1.16 -37.14
CA THR A 3 -62.95 0.66 -36.33
C THR A 3 -61.79 1.65 -36.39
N SER A 4 -61.48 2.31 -35.28
CA SER A 4 -60.33 3.19 -35.13
C SER A 4 -59.10 2.37 -34.67
N SER A 5 -58.07 2.28 -35.49
CA SER A 5 -56.80 1.71 -35.16
C SER A 5 -55.89 2.79 -34.45
N LEU A 6 -55.59 2.60 -33.19
CA LEU A 6 -54.59 3.39 -32.47
C LEU A 6 -53.17 2.92 -32.85
N SER A 7 -52.44 3.75 -33.56
CA SER A 7 -51.01 3.57 -33.77
C SER A 7 -50.23 4.16 -32.58
N LEU A 8 -49.54 3.33 -31.79
CA LEU A 8 -48.61 3.76 -30.78
C LEU A 8 -47.29 4.24 -31.44
N HIS A 9 -47.13 5.54 -31.51
CA HIS A 9 -45.83 6.15 -31.80
C HIS A 9 -44.97 6.18 -30.53
N HIS A 10 -43.96 5.34 -30.44
CA HIS A 10 -42.93 5.47 -29.42
C HIS A 10 -41.93 6.58 -29.85
N PRO A 11 -41.59 7.53 -28.97
CA PRO A 11 -40.65 8.59 -29.32
C PRO A 11 -39.21 8.01 -29.40
N PRO A 12 -38.43 8.38 -30.43
CA PRO A 12 -37.08 7.86 -30.67
C PRO A 12 -36.05 8.26 -29.60
N SER A 13 -36.41 9.15 -28.69
CA SER A 13 -35.54 9.62 -27.59
C SER A 13 -35.32 8.60 -26.47
N LEU A 14 -36.25 7.66 -26.24
CA LEU A 14 -36.13 6.66 -25.18
C LEU A 14 -35.09 5.57 -25.51
N LEU A 15 -35.01 5.19 -26.79
CA LEU A 15 -34.01 4.22 -27.28
C LEU A 15 -32.59 4.79 -27.30
N LEU A 16 -32.42 6.11 -27.47
CA LEU A 16 -31.14 6.79 -27.42
C LEU A 16 -30.63 6.92 -25.97
N LEU A 17 -31.53 7.20 -25.02
CA LEU A 17 -31.21 7.24 -23.59
C LEU A 17 -30.85 5.86 -23.04
N LEU A 18 -31.53 4.79 -23.49
CA LEU A 18 -31.18 3.42 -23.08
C LEU A 18 -29.83 2.96 -23.64
N ARG A 19 -29.41 3.45 -24.82
CA ARG A 19 -28.09 3.18 -25.39
C ARG A 19 -26.96 3.95 -24.68
N LEU A 20 -27.22 5.15 -24.13
CA LEU A 20 -26.26 5.92 -23.32
C LEU A 20 -26.05 5.32 -21.92
N LEU A 21 -27.08 4.64 -21.36
CA LEU A 21 -26.95 3.96 -20.06
C LEU A 21 -26.27 2.58 -20.14
N LEU A 22 -26.03 2.07 -21.35
CA LEU A 22 -25.32 0.79 -21.58
C LEU A 22 -23.87 0.96 -22.05
N LEU A 23 -23.31 2.17 -22.01
CA LEU A 23 -21.88 2.34 -22.19
C LEU A 23 -21.18 1.72 -20.96
N PRO A 24 -20.38 0.64 -21.11
CA PRO A 24 -19.60 0.13 -20.01
C PRO A 24 -18.65 1.27 -19.58
N PHE A 25 -18.63 1.57 -18.30
CA PHE A 25 -17.52 2.34 -17.71
C PHE A 25 -16.25 1.57 -18.02
N VAL A 26 -15.52 1.99 -19.05
CA VAL A 26 -14.18 1.46 -19.34
C VAL A 26 -13.29 2.02 -18.25
N THR A 27 -13.14 1.28 -17.16
CA THR A 27 -12.04 1.53 -16.22
C THR A 27 -10.74 1.35 -17.01
N ALA A 28 -9.91 2.36 -17.02
CA ALA A 28 -8.59 2.26 -17.63
C ALA A 28 -7.85 1.07 -16.98
N GLN A 29 -7.30 0.20 -17.81
CA GLN A 29 -6.62 -1.02 -17.37
C GLN A 29 -5.29 -1.16 -18.11
N THR A 30 -4.24 -1.37 -17.34
CA THR A 30 -2.92 -1.69 -17.88
C THR A 30 -2.89 -3.16 -18.31
N ILE A 31 -2.40 -3.43 -19.52
CA ILE A 31 -2.22 -4.80 -20.01
C ILE A 31 -0.80 -5.27 -19.67
N LEU A 32 -0.72 -6.42 -18.99
CA LEU A 32 0.52 -7.11 -18.70
C LEU A 32 0.53 -8.45 -19.47
N ASN A 33 1.40 -8.56 -20.47
CA ASN A 33 1.61 -9.79 -21.22
C ASN A 33 2.74 -10.61 -20.60
N ILE A 34 2.44 -11.84 -20.16
CA ILE A 34 3.40 -12.75 -19.54
C ILE A 34 3.69 -13.86 -20.52
N THR A 35 4.92 -13.92 -21.06
CA THR A 35 5.31 -14.85 -22.12
C THR A 35 6.32 -15.86 -21.61
N ASN A 36 6.06 -17.14 -21.83
CA ASN A 36 7.01 -18.21 -21.57
C ASN A 36 7.86 -18.50 -22.82
N ARG A 37 9.15 -18.21 -22.77
CA ARG A 37 10.14 -18.59 -23.78
C ARG A 37 11.10 -19.67 -23.30
N CYS A 38 10.91 -20.21 -22.09
CA CYS A 38 11.65 -21.37 -21.63
C CYS A 38 11.31 -22.60 -22.51
N PRO A 39 12.22 -23.55 -22.69
CA PRO A 39 11.96 -24.77 -23.49
C PRO A 39 11.01 -25.76 -22.79
N TYR A 40 10.50 -25.42 -21.61
CA TYR A 40 9.60 -26.20 -20.76
C TYR A 40 8.42 -25.37 -20.26
N THR A 41 7.45 -26.06 -19.70
CA THR A 41 6.28 -25.43 -19.07
C THR A 41 6.68 -24.71 -17.80
N VAL A 42 6.17 -23.47 -17.62
CA VAL A 42 6.19 -22.72 -16.37
C VAL A 42 4.76 -22.49 -15.88
N TRP A 43 4.60 -22.19 -14.59
CA TRP A 43 3.31 -21.84 -14.02
C TRP A 43 3.40 -20.43 -13.42
N PRO A 44 3.26 -19.36 -14.24
CA PRO A 44 3.30 -18.01 -13.71
C PRO A 44 2.25 -17.81 -12.62
N ALA A 45 2.63 -17.02 -11.63
CA ALA A 45 1.77 -16.53 -10.57
C ALA A 45 1.74 -15.03 -10.57
N ALA A 46 0.61 -14.42 -10.19
CA ALA A 46 0.44 -12.98 -10.10
C ALA A 46 -0.26 -12.62 -8.79
N LEU A 47 0.45 -11.92 -7.92
CA LEU A 47 -0.08 -11.42 -6.65
C LEU A 47 -0.67 -10.02 -6.83
N THR A 48 -1.69 -9.67 -6.04
CA THR A 48 -2.53 -8.45 -6.05
C THR A 48 -3.54 -8.35 -7.18
N VAL A 49 -3.29 -8.96 -8.33
CA VAL A 49 -4.28 -9.07 -9.42
C VAL A 49 -4.93 -10.44 -9.46
N GLY A 50 -4.46 -11.36 -8.62
CA GLY A 50 -4.97 -12.72 -8.43
C GLY A 50 -4.69 -13.61 -9.62
N GLY A 51 -4.21 -14.80 -9.36
CA GLY A 51 -4.15 -15.81 -10.39
C GLY A 51 -2.87 -16.59 -10.50
N GLY A 52 -2.93 -17.52 -11.40
CA GLY A 52 -1.86 -18.41 -11.81
C GLY A 52 -2.40 -19.41 -12.81
N MET A 53 -1.58 -19.83 -13.73
CA MET A 53 -1.98 -20.80 -14.74
C MET A 53 -0.80 -21.59 -15.25
N ARG A 54 -1.07 -22.71 -15.92
CA ARG A 54 -0.07 -23.43 -16.69
C ARG A 54 0.22 -22.67 -17.99
N LEU A 55 1.49 -22.43 -18.30
CA LEU A 55 1.93 -21.72 -19.49
C LEU A 55 3.01 -22.52 -20.20
N ASP A 56 2.63 -23.21 -21.26
CA ASP A 56 3.54 -24.00 -22.06
C ASP A 56 4.50 -23.11 -22.85
N SER A 57 5.63 -23.70 -23.33
CA SER A 57 6.65 -22.99 -24.11
C SER A 57 6.04 -22.24 -25.31
N GLY A 58 6.44 -20.98 -25.51
CA GLY A 58 5.97 -20.11 -26.59
C GLY A 58 4.57 -19.51 -26.37
N LYS A 59 3.90 -19.79 -25.25
CA LYS A 59 2.57 -19.23 -24.95
C LYS A 59 2.66 -17.93 -24.17
N THR A 60 1.59 -17.13 -24.26
CA THR A 60 1.44 -15.85 -23.55
C THR A 60 0.14 -15.85 -22.75
N TRP A 61 0.23 -15.39 -21.51
CA TRP A 61 -0.90 -15.07 -20.64
C TRP A 61 -1.07 -13.54 -20.58
N THR A 62 -2.22 -13.05 -21.00
CA THR A 62 -2.55 -11.62 -20.95
C THR A 62 -3.36 -11.35 -19.69
N LEU A 63 -2.86 -10.50 -18.83
CA LEU A 63 -3.45 -10.09 -17.58
C LEU A 63 -3.90 -8.63 -17.68
N GLN A 64 -5.12 -8.36 -17.25
CA GLN A 64 -5.65 -7.00 -17.13
C GLN A 64 -5.46 -6.55 -15.69
N VAL A 65 -4.67 -5.51 -15.50
CA VAL A 65 -4.28 -4.99 -14.18
C VAL A 65 -4.96 -3.64 -13.96
N PRO A 66 -5.69 -3.45 -12.84
CA PRO A 66 -6.22 -2.14 -12.48
C PRO A 66 -5.11 -1.08 -12.42
N ASP A 67 -5.36 0.11 -12.97
CA ASP A 67 -4.34 1.16 -13.10
C ASP A 67 -3.88 1.74 -11.75
N ASP A 68 -4.58 1.46 -10.65
CA ASP A 68 -4.22 1.87 -9.29
C ASP A 68 -3.52 0.77 -8.49
N THR A 69 -3.11 -0.33 -9.14
CA THR A 69 -2.44 -1.46 -8.48
C THR A 69 -1.13 -1.03 -7.83
N ARG A 70 -1.00 -1.31 -6.54
CA ARG A 70 0.21 -1.08 -5.74
C ARG A 70 0.82 -2.39 -5.29
N GLY A 71 2.13 -2.53 -5.47
CA GLY A 71 2.87 -3.72 -5.03
C GLY A 71 2.41 -5.00 -5.73
N GLY A 72 2.16 -4.93 -7.04
CA GLY A 72 1.93 -6.10 -7.88
C GLY A 72 3.23 -6.89 -8.09
N SER A 73 3.15 -8.21 -8.12
CA SER A 73 4.29 -9.09 -8.36
C SER A 73 3.90 -10.25 -9.27
N VAL A 74 4.78 -10.57 -10.23
CA VAL A 74 4.65 -11.73 -11.11
C VAL A 74 5.93 -12.54 -11.06
N TRP A 75 5.81 -13.86 -10.87
CA TRP A 75 6.96 -14.77 -10.86
C TRP A 75 6.67 -16.08 -11.59
N ALA A 76 7.74 -16.77 -12.03
CA ALA A 76 7.64 -18.10 -12.57
C ALA A 76 7.68 -19.15 -11.46
N ARG A 77 6.82 -20.17 -11.55
CA ARG A 77 6.91 -21.40 -10.76
C ARG A 77 7.36 -22.53 -11.68
N THR A 78 8.22 -23.40 -11.18
CA THR A 78 8.78 -24.52 -11.97
C THR A 78 8.59 -25.86 -11.28
N GLY A 79 8.59 -26.94 -12.07
CA GLY A 79 8.44 -28.28 -11.53
C GLY A 79 7.11 -28.53 -10.83
N CYS A 80 6.04 -27.91 -11.31
CA CYS A 80 4.74 -27.99 -10.66
C CYS A 80 3.92 -29.21 -11.11
N SER A 81 3.13 -29.74 -10.17
CA SER A 81 2.10 -30.75 -10.43
C SER A 81 0.83 -30.34 -9.71
N PHE A 82 -0.23 -30.06 -10.48
CA PHE A 82 -1.53 -29.64 -9.97
C PHE A 82 -2.62 -30.63 -10.37
N ASP A 83 -3.57 -30.87 -9.47
CA ASP A 83 -4.78 -31.65 -9.75
C ASP A 83 -5.82 -30.85 -10.54
N GLY A 84 -6.93 -31.50 -10.92
CA GLY A 84 -8.03 -30.85 -11.64
C GLY A 84 -8.78 -29.77 -10.85
N ARG A 85 -8.47 -29.58 -9.55
CA ARG A 85 -9.03 -28.55 -8.69
C ARG A 85 -8.06 -27.37 -8.48
N GLY A 86 -6.84 -27.49 -8.99
CA GLY A 86 -5.80 -26.49 -8.85
C GLY A 86 -4.98 -26.60 -7.55
N ASN A 87 -5.05 -27.74 -6.85
CA ASN A 87 -4.19 -28.02 -5.71
C ASN A 87 -2.98 -28.84 -6.15
N GLY A 88 -1.81 -28.55 -5.63
CA GLY A 88 -0.59 -29.22 -6.03
C GLY A 88 0.64 -28.66 -5.32
N THR A 89 1.81 -28.85 -5.93
CA THR A 89 3.08 -28.32 -5.41
C THR A 89 3.98 -27.93 -6.56
N CYS A 90 4.89 -26.99 -6.31
CA CYS A 90 5.94 -26.60 -7.23
C CYS A 90 7.33 -26.76 -6.59
N GLN A 91 8.33 -27.03 -7.41
CA GLN A 91 9.72 -27.12 -6.96
C GLN A 91 10.28 -25.76 -6.53
N THR A 92 9.90 -24.69 -7.25
CA THR A 92 10.28 -23.30 -6.93
C THR A 92 9.10 -22.37 -7.03
N GLY A 93 9.06 -21.34 -6.19
CA GLY A 93 8.05 -20.29 -6.21
C GLY A 93 6.64 -20.73 -5.81
N ASP A 94 6.50 -21.87 -5.13
CA ASP A 94 5.19 -22.40 -4.70
C ASP A 94 4.45 -21.42 -3.81
N CYS A 95 3.13 -21.31 -3.97
CA CYS A 95 2.26 -20.45 -3.16
C CYS A 95 1.21 -21.32 -2.45
N ASP A 96 1.61 -21.95 -1.37
CA ASP A 96 0.77 -22.78 -0.51
C ASP A 96 0.00 -23.89 -1.27
N GLY A 97 0.62 -24.42 -2.33
CA GLY A 97 0.05 -25.52 -3.11
C GLY A 97 -1.13 -25.11 -4.02
N MET A 98 -1.35 -23.82 -4.25
CA MET A 98 -2.47 -23.33 -5.06
C MET A 98 -2.03 -22.95 -6.48
N LEU A 99 -2.80 -23.34 -7.50
CA LEU A 99 -2.54 -22.89 -8.88
C LEU A 99 -2.77 -21.39 -9.03
N ALA A 100 -3.84 -20.85 -8.46
CA ALA A 100 -4.11 -19.43 -8.39
C ALA A 100 -3.61 -18.89 -7.04
N CYS A 101 -2.48 -18.18 -7.07
CA CYS A 101 -1.83 -17.68 -5.86
C CYS A 101 -2.60 -16.53 -5.21
N GLU A 102 -2.75 -16.60 -3.89
CA GLU A 102 -3.27 -15.54 -3.03
C GLU A 102 -2.20 -15.05 -2.05
N THR A 103 -1.09 -15.79 -1.93
CA THR A 103 0.07 -15.52 -1.05
C THR A 103 1.35 -15.38 -1.87
N ASP A 104 2.42 -14.88 -1.24
CA ASP A 104 3.76 -14.83 -1.83
C ASP A 104 4.28 -16.26 -2.08
N GLY A 105 5.14 -16.39 -3.10
CA GLY A 105 5.78 -17.68 -3.41
C GLY A 105 6.84 -18.08 -2.38
N GLN A 106 7.07 -19.37 -2.24
CA GLN A 106 8.18 -19.90 -1.46
C GLN A 106 9.51 -19.73 -2.23
N PRO A 107 10.54 -19.13 -1.63
CA PRO A 107 11.86 -19.01 -2.25
C PRO A 107 12.47 -20.36 -2.67
N PRO A 108 13.33 -20.38 -3.74
CA PRO A 108 13.78 -19.23 -4.53
C PRO A 108 12.88 -18.94 -5.72
N TYR A 109 12.73 -17.65 -6.05
CA TYR A 109 12.13 -17.22 -7.31
C TYR A 109 12.57 -15.81 -7.70
N THR A 110 12.56 -15.55 -9.02
CA THR A 110 12.73 -14.23 -9.62
C THR A 110 11.37 -13.58 -9.76
N SER A 111 11.18 -12.33 -9.32
CA SER A 111 9.92 -11.61 -9.47
C SER A 111 10.04 -10.37 -10.35
N ALA A 112 8.96 -10.07 -11.08
CA ALA A 112 8.70 -8.80 -11.75
C ALA A 112 7.73 -8.02 -10.88
N ASP A 113 8.22 -6.98 -10.20
CA ASP A 113 7.47 -6.20 -9.25
C ASP A 113 7.08 -4.85 -9.85
N PHE A 114 5.84 -4.38 -9.60
CA PHE A 114 5.34 -3.15 -10.18
C PHE A 114 4.34 -2.43 -9.28
N SER A 115 4.28 -1.10 -9.46
CA SER A 115 3.26 -0.23 -8.87
C SER A 115 2.80 0.77 -9.93
N LEU A 116 1.53 0.67 -10.31
CA LEU A 116 0.98 1.45 -11.41
C LEU A 116 0.44 2.79 -10.91
N ASN A 117 0.62 3.83 -11.72
CA ASN A 117 0.05 5.17 -11.53
C ASN A 117 0.23 5.73 -10.11
N GLN A 118 1.46 5.76 -9.59
CA GLN A 118 1.74 6.19 -8.22
C GLN A 118 2.04 7.68 -8.11
N TYR A 119 3.22 8.13 -8.54
CA TYR A 119 3.67 9.51 -8.39
C TYR A 119 3.69 10.23 -9.74
N ASN A 120 3.10 11.41 -9.84
CA ASN A 120 3.07 12.22 -11.05
C ASN A 120 2.60 11.46 -12.31
N ASN A 121 1.60 10.58 -12.15
CA ASN A 121 1.11 9.72 -13.22
C ASN A 121 2.19 8.79 -13.81
N ASN A 122 3.15 8.34 -13.00
CA ASN A 122 4.14 7.35 -13.39
C ASN A 122 3.90 6.01 -12.72
N SER A 123 4.17 4.95 -13.45
CA SER A 123 4.22 3.56 -12.96
C SER A 123 5.68 3.19 -12.75
N PHE A 124 5.97 2.49 -11.65
CA PHE A 124 7.31 2.00 -11.31
C PHE A 124 7.32 0.47 -11.45
N PHE A 125 8.42 -0.06 -11.98
CA PHE A 125 8.56 -1.49 -12.18
C PHE A 125 10.03 -1.93 -12.13
N GLY A 126 10.25 -3.19 -11.76
CA GLY A 126 11.60 -3.72 -11.56
C GLY A 126 11.62 -5.25 -11.56
N ILE A 127 12.82 -5.84 -11.60
CA ILE A 127 13.05 -7.26 -11.32
C ILE A 127 13.69 -7.37 -9.95
N SER A 128 13.20 -8.30 -9.12
CA SER A 128 13.73 -8.56 -7.78
C SER A 128 14.31 -9.97 -7.66
N LEU A 129 15.49 -10.06 -7.05
CA LEU A 129 16.21 -11.27 -6.66
C LEU A 129 16.35 -11.39 -5.13
N GLN A 130 15.63 -10.56 -4.38
CA GLN A 130 15.69 -10.56 -2.90
C GLN A 130 15.27 -11.90 -2.29
N LEU A 131 14.39 -12.63 -2.98
CA LEU A 131 13.95 -13.97 -2.59
C LEU A 131 14.70 -15.08 -3.34
N GLY A 132 15.76 -14.74 -4.08
CA GLY A 132 16.57 -15.66 -4.86
C GLY A 132 16.26 -15.62 -6.35
N PHE A 133 16.69 -16.66 -7.06
CA PHE A 133 16.57 -16.78 -8.51
C PHE A 133 16.16 -18.20 -8.88
N ASN A 134 15.21 -18.31 -9.81
CA ASN A 134 14.89 -19.59 -10.47
C ASN A 134 14.96 -19.49 -11.99
N GLU A 135 14.31 -18.47 -12.60
CA GLU A 135 14.25 -18.34 -14.06
C GLU A 135 14.75 -16.98 -14.54
N PRO A 136 15.47 -16.93 -15.67
CA PRO A 136 15.81 -15.68 -16.35
C PRO A 136 14.56 -14.91 -16.73
N MET A 137 14.61 -13.58 -16.58
CA MET A 137 13.44 -12.72 -16.77
C MET A 137 13.81 -11.39 -17.45
N GLU A 138 12.88 -10.88 -18.24
CA GLU A 138 12.90 -9.54 -18.81
C GLU A 138 11.55 -8.88 -18.54
N PHE A 139 11.56 -7.59 -18.16
CA PHE A 139 10.36 -6.81 -17.91
C PHE A 139 10.42 -5.50 -18.67
N LEU A 140 9.66 -5.39 -19.76
CA LEU A 140 9.72 -4.26 -20.69
C LEU A 140 8.38 -3.54 -20.83
N PRO A 141 8.40 -2.21 -21.03
CA PRO A 141 7.22 -1.47 -21.47
C PRO A 141 6.93 -1.77 -22.96
N VAL A 142 5.64 -1.89 -23.29
CA VAL A 142 5.16 -2.07 -24.65
C VAL A 142 4.78 -0.71 -25.24
N PRO A 143 5.47 -0.18 -26.26
CA PRO A 143 5.16 1.10 -26.85
C PRO A 143 3.75 1.14 -27.44
N ILE A 144 2.94 2.14 -27.09
CA ILE A 144 1.66 2.40 -27.74
C ILE A 144 1.94 3.06 -29.09
N ILE A 145 1.51 2.43 -30.19
CA ILE A 145 1.64 2.97 -31.54
C ILE A 145 0.78 4.26 -31.64
N GLY A 146 1.42 5.42 -31.85
CA GLY A 146 0.76 6.71 -32.11
C GLY A 146 0.98 7.80 -31.07
N GLN A 147 1.59 7.56 -29.93
CA GLN A 147 2.00 8.61 -29.00
C GLN A 147 3.51 8.84 -29.07
N GLY A 148 3.90 9.90 -29.77
CA GLY A 148 5.29 10.32 -29.99
C GLY A 148 5.99 10.92 -28.77
N ARG A 149 5.97 10.30 -27.61
CA ARG A 149 6.76 10.70 -26.44
C ARG A 149 7.88 9.69 -26.16
N SER A 150 9.08 10.16 -26.40
CA SER A 150 10.35 9.47 -26.21
C SER A 150 10.69 9.37 -24.72
N GLY A 151 10.46 8.26 -24.05
CA GLY A 151 10.90 8.15 -22.66
C GLY A 151 10.85 6.74 -22.08
N CYS A 152 9.86 5.95 -22.45
CA CYS A 152 9.66 4.66 -21.85
C CYS A 152 9.86 3.53 -22.88
N ARG A 153 11.13 3.13 -23.07
CA ARG A 153 11.50 2.03 -24.00
C ARG A 153 12.44 1.01 -23.38
N LYS A 154 12.93 1.28 -22.17
CA LYS A 154 13.88 0.41 -21.48
C LYS A 154 13.23 -0.16 -20.24
N GLY A 155 13.55 -1.38 -19.91
CA GLY A 155 13.16 -2.04 -18.68
C GLY A 155 14.26 -2.98 -18.21
N PRO A 156 14.15 -3.52 -16.99
CA PRO A 156 15.15 -4.39 -16.41
C PRO A 156 15.18 -5.75 -17.11
N HIS A 157 16.37 -6.35 -17.11
CA HIS A 157 16.57 -7.71 -17.60
C HIS A 157 17.57 -8.47 -16.71
N CYS A 158 17.27 -9.73 -16.46
CA CYS A 158 18.13 -10.68 -15.77
C CYS A 158 18.19 -11.96 -16.60
N VAL A 159 19.07 -11.98 -17.60
CA VAL A 159 19.18 -13.08 -18.60
C VAL A 159 20.27 -14.09 -18.24
N ALA A 160 21.05 -13.84 -17.19
CA ALA A 160 22.13 -14.71 -16.78
C ALA A 160 21.59 -16.04 -16.24
N ASN A 161 22.30 -17.13 -16.54
CA ASN A 161 22.03 -18.43 -15.93
C ASN A 161 22.65 -18.49 -14.52
N ILE A 162 21.96 -17.89 -13.55
CA ILE A 162 22.42 -17.83 -12.15
C ILE A 162 22.42 -19.21 -11.52
N THR A 163 21.45 -20.06 -11.82
CA THR A 163 21.34 -21.41 -11.24
C THR A 163 22.58 -22.26 -11.50
N SER A 164 23.19 -22.13 -12.68
CA SER A 164 24.41 -22.88 -13.02
C SER A 164 25.66 -22.40 -12.28
N GLN A 165 25.70 -21.11 -11.94
CA GLN A 165 26.84 -20.43 -11.28
C GLN A 165 26.59 -20.13 -9.80
N CYS A 166 25.45 -20.60 -9.27
CA CYS A 166 25.04 -20.37 -7.89
C CYS A 166 26.11 -20.88 -6.90
N PRO A 167 26.49 -20.07 -5.93
CA PRO A 167 27.34 -20.52 -4.82
C PRO A 167 26.78 -21.79 -4.19
N SER A 168 27.65 -22.73 -3.86
CA SER A 168 27.25 -24.06 -3.33
C SER A 168 26.34 -23.94 -2.11
N GLU A 169 26.59 -22.94 -1.27
CA GLU A 169 25.85 -22.67 -0.03
C GLU A 169 24.42 -22.14 -0.25
N LEU A 170 24.15 -21.54 -1.42
CA LEU A 170 22.86 -20.99 -1.80
C LEU A 170 22.07 -21.88 -2.77
N LYS A 171 22.73 -22.93 -3.30
CA LYS A 171 22.19 -23.78 -4.36
C LYS A 171 21.13 -24.71 -3.82
N VAL A 172 19.97 -24.69 -4.45
CA VAL A 172 18.84 -25.60 -4.18
C VAL A 172 18.31 -26.21 -5.48
N PRO A 173 17.54 -27.30 -5.41
CA PRO A 173 16.92 -27.86 -6.61
C PRO A 173 16.07 -26.82 -7.37
N GLY A 174 16.40 -26.59 -8.64
CA GLY A 174 15.67 -25.67 -9.50
C GLY A 174 15.99 -24.18 -9.35
N GLY A 175 16.92 -23.79 -8.44
CA GLY A 175 17.19 -22.35 -8.23
C GLY A 175 18.41 -22.04 -7.38
N CYS A 176 18.52 -20.77 -7.05
CA CYS A 176 19.56 -20.20 -6.21
C CYS A 176 18.92 -19.29 -5.15
N ASN A 177 18.97 -19.68 -3.89
CA ASN A 177 18.43 -18.87 -2.80
C ASN A 177 19.21 -17.56 -2.64
N SER A 178 18.56 -16.54 -2.15
CA SER A 178 19.30 -15.38 -1.62
C SER A 178 19.99 -15.73 -0.30
N ALA A 179 21.04 -14.99 0.04
CA ALA A 179 21.69 -15.20 1.32
C ALA A 179 20.76 -14.94 2.51
N CYS A 180 19.81 -14.01 2.34
CA CYS A 180 18.80 -13.72 3.36
C CYS A 180 17.88 -14.91 3.60
N THR A 181 17.35 -15.51 2.55
CA THR A 181 16.44 -16.67 2.68
C THR A 181 17.13 -17.92 3.22
N MET A 182 18.44 -18.04 2.96
CA MET A 182 19.20 -19.24 3.34
C MET A 182 19.78 -19.17 4.75
N PHE A 183 20.38 -18.03 5.12
CA PHE A 183 21.13 -17.93 6.38
C PHE A 183 20.40 -17.17 7.48
N ASN A 184 19.39 -16.41 7.12
CA ASN A 184 18.61 -15.55 8.01
C ASN A 184 19.52 -14.79 9.00
N GLY A 185 19.55 -13.51 9.03
CA GLY A 185 20.36 -12.75 9.98
C GLY A 185 20.82 -11.40 9.42
N LYS A 186 21.26 -10.53 10.32
CA LYS A 186 21.57 -9.13 10.03
C LYS A 186 22.60 -8.93 8.91
N ASN A 187 23.57 -9.83 8.80
CA ASN A 187 24.64 -9.75 7.80
C ASN A 187 24.19 -10.15 6.38
N TYR A 188 23.03 -10.79 6.25
CA TYR A 188 22.52 -11.35 4.98
C TYR A 188 21.20 -10.74 4.53
N CYS A 189 20.38 -10.26 5.47
CA CYS A 189 19.04 -9.77 5.18
C CYS A 189 18.90 -8.25 5.24
N CYS A 190 19.93 -7.49 5.34
CA CYS A 190 19.89 -6.03 5.39
C CYS A 190 18.63 -5.44 6.07
N PHE A 191 18.58 -5.54 7.38
CA PHE A 191 17.49 -4.99 8.19
C PHE A 191 17.76 -3.54 8.63
N GLU A 192 18.97 -3.03 8.37
CA GLU A 192 19.42 -1.69 8.73
C GLU A 192 19.92 -0.98 7.46
N ASN A 193 19.64 0.32 7.30
CA ASN A 193 20.00 1.12 6.10
C ASN A 193 21.51 1.24 5.82
N GLN A 194 22.37 0.63 6.62
CA GLN A 194 23.82 0.60 6.48
C GLN A 194 24.33 -0.83 6.33
N CYS A 195 23.70 -1.60 5.47
CA CYS A 195 24.21 -2.93 5.18
C CYS A 195 25.30 -2.83 4.12
N GLU A 196 26.48 -3.23 4.45
CA GLU A 196 27.52 -3.47 3.45
C GLU A 196 27.10 -4.65 2.56
N SER A 197 27.29 -4.48 1.24
CA SER A 197 27.06 -5.57 0.31
C SER A 197 27.97 -6.74 0.68
N ASN A 198 27.38 -7.92 0.86
CA ASN A 198 28.12 -9.13 1.13
C ASN A 198 28.54 -9.86 -0.16
N LYS A 199 29.40 -10.86 -0.07
CA LYS A 199 29.89 -11.61 -1.24
C LYS A 199 28.75 -12.22 -2.08
N TYR A 200 27.61 -12.52 -1.47
CA TYR A 200 26.46 -13.13 -2.14
C TYR A 200 25.60 -12.07 -2.84
N SER A 201 25.31 -10.92 -2.20
CA SER A 201 24.60 -9.83 -2.88
C SER A 201 25.42 -9.31 -4.06
N ALA A 202 26.74 -9.12 -3.88
CA ALA A 202 27.65 -8.76 -4.97
C ALA A 202 27.67 -9.78 -6.12
N PHE A 203 27.46 -11.07 -5.84
CA PHE A 203 27.29 -12.09 -6.88
C PHE A 203 26.02 -11.83 -7.71
N PHE A 204 24.87 -11.62 -7.09
CA PHE A 204 23.61 -11.36 -7.80
C PHE A 204 23.67 -10.05 -8.59
N VAL A 205 24.19 -8.95 -8.03
CA VAL A 205 24.39 -7.68 -8.73
C VAL A 205 25.27 -7.83 -9.97
N ARG A 206 26.37 -8.57 -9.85
CA ARG A 206 27.26 -8.84 -11.00
C ARG A 206 26.57 -9.65 -12.10
N MET A 207 25.71 -10.60 -11.72
CA MET A 207 25.01 -11.46 -12.67
C MET A 207 23.85 -10.72 -13.35
N CYS A 208 23.13 -9.86 -12.60
CA CYS A 208 21.96 -9.12 -13.07
C CYS A 208 21.99 -7.69 -12.53
N PRO A 209 22.73 -6.78 -13.19
CA PRO A 209 22.90 -5.39 -12.72
C PRO A 209 21.61 -4.57 -12.69
N ASP A 210 20.61 -4.92 -13.49
CA ASP A 210 19.32 -4.23 -13.57
C ASP A 210 18.30 -4.76 -12.54
N ALA A 211 18.65 -5.78 -11.77
CA ALA A 211 17.76 -6.38 -10.78
C ALA A 211 18.12 -5.97 -9.35
N ILE A 212 17.10 -5.82 -8.51
CA ILE A 212 17.27 -5.57 -7.08
C ILE A 212 17.66 -6.88 -6.40
N SER A 213 18.88 -6.99 -5.92
CA SER A 213 19.39 -8.19 -5.26
C SER A 213 19.49 -8.05 -3.75
N TYR A 214 19.49 -6.80 -3.24
CA TYR A 214 19.66 -6.49 -1.85
C TYR A 214 18.93 -5.20 -1.48
N SER A 215 18.47 -5.05 -0.24
CA SER A 215 17.65 -3.89 0.14
C SER A 215 18.38 -2.56 0.02
N SER A 216 19.71 -2.54 0.15
CA SER A 216 20.53 -1.32 -0.05
C SER A 216 20.68 -0.92 -1.52
N ASP A 217 20.40 -1.81 -2.46
CA ASP A 217 20.52 -1.53 -3.90
C ASP A 217 19.30 -0.75 -4.43
N ALA A 218 18.22 -0.68 -3.64
CA ALA A 218 16.92 -0.22 -4.08
C ALA A 218 16.77 1.28 -4.43
N PRO A 219 17.50 2.26 -3.88
CA PRO A 219 17.17 3.66 -4.15
C PRO A 219 17.81 4.28 -5.39
N THR A 220 18.90 3.73 -5.94
CA THR A 220 19.74 4.48 -6.88
C THR A 220 19.81 3.97 -8.30
N TYR A 221 19.58 2.69 -8.58
CA TYR A 221 19.94 2.16 -9.92
C TYR A 221 18.92 1.22 -10.61
N THR A 222 17.86 0.77 -9.95
CA THR A 222 17.07 -0.38 -10.44
C THR A 222 15.55 -0.15 -10.56
N SER A 223 15.08 1.07 -10.33
CA SER A 223 13.66 1.40 -10.52
C SER A 223 13.45 2.05 -11.90
N PHE A 224 12.76 1.33 -12.78
CA PHE A 224 12.32 1.86 -14.04
C PHE A 224 10.96 2.52 -13.87
N SER A 225 10.72 3.65 -14.54
CA SER A 225 9.44 4.34 -14.49
C SER A 225 8.92 4.66 -15.88
N CYS A 226 7.61 4.54 -16.05
CA CYS A 226 6.90 4.84 -17.29
C CYS A 226 5.65 5.67 -17.01
N PRO A 227 5.24 6.53 -17.96
CA PRO A 227 4.00 7.27 -17.84
C PRO A 227 2.77 6.37 -17.72
N PHE A 228 1.71 6.90 -17.12
CA PHE A 228 0.37 6.31 -17.08
C PHE A 228 -0.07 5.79 -18.46
N ASN A 229 -0.88 4.74 -18.48
CA ASN A 229 -1.34 4.02 -19.69
C ASN A 229 -0.23 3.28 -20.47
N THR A 230 0.91 2.98 -19.86
CA THR A 230 1.90 2.11 -20.49
C THR A 230 1.55 0.64 -20.23
N ASN A 231 1.49 -0.16 -21.29
CA ASN A 231 1.37 -1.61 -21.18
C ASN A 231 2.75 -2.25 -21.00
N TYR A 232 2.79 -3.47 -20.47
CA TYR A 232 4.06 -4.13 -20.14
C TYR A 232 4.09 -5.57 -20.63
N GLN A 233 5.31 -6.08 -20.79
CA GLN A 233 5.59 -7.47 -21.11
C GLN A 233 6.62 -8.04 -20.14
N VAL A 234 6.28 -9.14 -19.50
CA VAL A 234 7.19 -9.99 -18.73
C VAL A 234 7.51 -11.21 -19.60
N THR A 235 8.80 -11.50 -19.81
CA THR A 235 9.25 -12.65 -20.59
C THR A 235 10.13 -13.53 -19.71
N PHE A 236 9.73 -14.78 -19.52
CA PHE A 236 10.60 -15.81 -18.91
C PHE A 236 11.52 -16.41 -19.95
N CYS A 237 12.78 -16.62 -19.60
CA CYS A 237 13.85 -17.12 -20.47
C CYS A 237 13.97 -16.32 -21.79
N PRO A 238 14.17 -15.00 -21.74
CA PRO A 238 14.34 -14.22 -22.97
C PRO A 238 15.59 -14.66 -23.75
N PRO A 239 15.59 -14.56 -25.10
CA PRO A 239 16.74 -14.93 -25.89
C PRO A 239 17.92 -13.99 -25.63
N ILE A 240 19.11 -14.54 -25.49
CA ILE A 240 20.35 -13.79 -25.30
C ILE A 240 20.73 -13.12 -26.63
N ASN A 241 20.27 -11.92 -26.91
CA ASN A 241 20.70 -11.14 -28.07
C ASN A 241 21.90 -10.26 -27.70
N LEU A 242 23.07 -10.62 -28.17
CA LEU A 242 24.36 -9.90 -28.01
C LEU A 242 24.50 -8.64 -28.87
N THR A 243 23.44 -8.11 -29.46
CA THR A 243 23.52 -6.89 -30.30
C THR A 243 22.32 -5.99 -30.09
N SER A 244 22.62 -4.80 -29.62
CA SER A 244 21.72 -3.64 -29.63
C SER A 244 21.50 -3.12 -31.05
N SER A 245 20.40 -3.52 -31.71
CA SER A 245 19.87 -2.84 -32.89
C SER A 245 18.37 -3.08 -32.96
N PRO A 246 17.56 -2.05 -33.29
CA PRO A 246 16.11 -2.20 -33.34
C PRO A 246 15.67 -3.09 -34.51
N PRO A 247 14.67 -3.97 -34.31
CA PRO A 247 14.14 -4.78 -35.39
C PRO A 247 13.35 -3.94 -36.38
N SER A 248 13.69 -4.08 -37.65
CA SER A 248 12.95 -3.53 -38.77
C SER A 248 11.55 -4.14 -38.87
N PRO A 249 10.55 -3.42 -39.39
CA PRO A 249 9.18 -3.94 -39.47
C PRO A 249 9.10 -5.10 -40.48
N PRO A 250 8.23 -6.10 -40.22
CA PRO A 250 8.08 -7.22 -41.14
C PRO A 250 7.43 -6.74 -42.45
N LYS A 251 8.07 -7.10 -43.55
CA LYS A 251 7.55 -6.89 -44.90
C LYS A 251 6.25 -7.67 -45.10
N SER A 252 5.28 -7.00 -45.67
CA SER A 252 4.02 -7.55 -46.14
C SER A 252 4.23 -8.77 -47.02
N ALA A 253 3.68 -9.92 -46.61
CA ALA A 253 3.59 -11.09 -47.44
C ALA A 253 2.34 -11.01 -48.32
N ASP A 254 2.56 -11.23 -49.60
CA ASP A 254 1.59 -11.20 -50.69
C ASP A 254 0.37 -12.10 -50.47
N LEU A 255 -0.78 -11.52 -50.73
CA LEU A 255 -2.07 -12.18 -50.87
C LEU A 255 -2.19 -12.76 -52.29
N ARG A 256 -1.94 -14.00 -52.52
CA ARG A 256 -2.43 -14.77 -53.72
C ARG A 256 -2.44 -16.27 -53.43
N THR A 257 -3.62 -16.79 -53.23
CA THR A 257 -4.32 -17.76 -54.13
C THR A 257 -5.48 -18.40 -53.38
N LEU A 258 -6.65 -17.93 -53.70
CA LEU A 258 -7.92 -18.60 -53.43
C LEU A 258 -8.05 -19.84 -54.30
N ARG A 259 -7.98 -21.04 -53.71
CA ARG A 259 -8.51 -22.27 -54.33
C ARG A 259 -9.97 -22.47 -53.89
N LYS A 260 -10.90 -22.40 -54.84
CA LYS A 260 -12.28 -22.79 -54.68
C LYS A 260 -12.38 -24.25 -54.27
N GLY A 261 -12.94 -24.52 -53.11
CA GLY A 261 -13.46 -25.84 -52.73
C GLY A 261 -14.97 -25.94 -53.01
N PRO A 262 -15.52 -27.12 -53.15
CA PRO A 262 -16.89 -27.28 -53.66
C PRO A 262 -17.93 -26.82 -52.63
N SER A 263 -18.94 -26.09 -53.15
CA SER A 263 -20.11 -25.65 -52.45
C SER A 263 -21.00 -26.84 -52.04
N VAL A 264 -21.00 -27.16 -50.75
CA VAL A 264 -22.02 -28.01 -50.16
C VAL A 264 -23.19 -27.08 -49.72
N ARG A 265 -24.27 -27.15 -50.48
CA ARG A 265 -25.53 -26.50 -50.08
C ARG A 265 -26.16 -27.29 -48.93
N THR A 266 -25.89 -26.89 -47.69
CA THR A 266 -26.67 -27.32 -46.55
C THR A 266 -27.95 -26.48 -46.49
N PRO A 267 -29.12 -27.09 -46.25
CA PRO A 267 -30.39 -26.35 -46.20
C PRO A 267 -30.36 -25.36 -44.99
N VAL A 268 -30.71 -24.15 -45.27
CA VAL A 268 -30.69 -23.00 -44.32
C VAL A 268 -31.45 -23.31 -43.01
N SER A 269 -32.42 -24.18 -43.03
CA SER A 269 -33.20 -24.66 -41.88
C SER A 269 -32.36 -25.40 -40.82
N ILE A 270 -31.33 -26.15 -41.20
CA ILE A 270 -30.48 -26.90 -40.26
C ILE A 270 -29.49 -25.91 -39.57
N ALA A 271 -29.02 -24.92 -40.32
CA ALA A 271 -28.11 -23.89 -39.74
C ALA A 271 -28.83 -22.99 -38.69
N ILE A 272 -30.11 -22.65 -38.93
CA ILE A 272 -30.94 -21.87 -37.98
C ILE A 272 -31.23 -22.71 -36.72
N ALA A 273 -31.58 -23.99 -36.86
CA ALA A 273 -31.81 -24.87 -35.71
C ALA A 273 -30.56 -25.04 -34.85
N GLY A 274 -29.37 -25.20 -35.49
CA GLY A 274 -28.09 -25.28 -34.80
C GLY A 274 -27.72 -24.00 -34.05
N ALA A 275 -27.98 -22.83 -34.64
CA ALA A 275 -27.77 -21.53 -34.02
C ALA A 275 -28.67 -21.32 -32.79
N ILE A 276 -29.94 -21.71 -32.85
CA ILE A 276 -30.89 -21.61 -31.72
C ILE A 276 -30.41 -22.50 -30.56
N VAL A 277 -30.03 -23.76 -30.85
CA VAL A 277 -29.49 -24.67 -29.82
C VAL A 277 -28.21 -24.12 -29.18
N ALA A 278 -27.28 -23.56 -29.97
CA ALA A 278 -26.09 -22.94 -29.45
C ALA A 278 -26.39 -21.73 -28.54
N ILE A 279 -27.35 -20.87 -28.94
CA ILE A 279 -27.79 -19.73 -28.12
C ILE A 279 -28.40 -20.20 -26.79
N VAL A 280 -29.26 -21.22 -26.82
CA VAL A 280 -29.85 -21.79 -25.60
C VAL A 280 -28.77 -22.36 -24.67
N PHE A 281 -27.76 -23.07 -25.23
CA PHE A 281 -26.60 -23.54 -24.43
C PHE A 281 -25.79 -22.40 -23.83
N ILE A 282 -25.53 -21.35 -24.59
CA ILE A 282 -24.81 -20.17 -24.09
C ILE A 282 -25.60 -19.48 -22.97
N VAL A 283 -26.90 -19.28 -23.16
CA VAL A 283 -27.77 -18.64 -22.15
C VAL A 283 -27.86 -19.49 -20.88
N THR A 284 -28.04 -20.80 -21.01
CA THR A 284 -28.08 -21.72 -19.85
C THR A 284 -26.71 -21.78 -19.13
N PHE A 285 -25.61 -21.77 -19.88
CA PHE A 285 -24.26 -21.72 -19.30
C PHE A 285 -23.98 -20.41 -18.56
N ILE A 286 -24.36 -19.26 -19.16
CA ILE A 286 -24.26 -17.95 -18.51
C ILE A 286 -25.14 -17.91 -17.26
N PHE A 287 -26.37 -18.42 -17.33
CA PHE A 287 -27.25 -18.50 -16.17
C PHE A 287 -26.66 -19.37 -15.07
N PHE A 288 -26.06 -20.52 -15.44
CA PHE A 288 -25.40 -21.40 -14.47
C PHE A 288 -24.18 -20.72 -13.81
N ILE A 289 -23.36 -20.00 -14.59
CA ILE A 289 -22.24 -19.23 -14.06
C ILE A 289 -22.73 -18.12 -13.10
N ILE A 290 -23.76 -17.37 -13.49
CA ILE A 290 -24.33 -16.32 -12.65
C ILE A 290 -24.88 -16.92 -11.35
N ARG A 291 -25.62 -18.03 -11.46
CA ARG A 291 -26.15 -18.72 -10.28
C ARG A 291 -25.05 -19.23 -9.37
N ARG A 292 -23.99 -19.87 -9.94
CA ARG A 292 -22.83 -20.36 -9.17
C ARG A 292 -22.05 -19.23 -8.49
N ARG A 293 -21.88 -18.08 -9.18
CA ARG A 293 -21.27 -16.88 -8.58
C ARG A 293 -22.12 -16.28 -7.46
N ARG A 294 -23.47 -16.28 -7.63
CA ARG A 294 -24.39 -15.82 -6.56
C ARG A 294 -24.33 -16.74 -5.35
N THR A 295 -24.31 -18.06 -5.54
CA THR A 295 -24.23 -19.03 -4.45
C THR A 295 -22.90 -18.92 -3.70
N ARG A 296 -21.76 -18.81 -4.41
CA ARG A 296 -20.45 -18.57 -3.78
C ARG A 296 -20.43 -17.27 -2.97
N ARG A 297 -20.92 -16.16 -3.53
CA ARG A 297 -21.01 -14.90 -2.78
C ARG A 297 -21.92 -14.99 -1.56
N HIS A 298 -22.96 -15.82 -1.61
CA HIS A 298 -23.86 -16.05 -0.46
C HIS A 298 -23.14 -16.85 0.63
N GLN A 299 -22.38 -17.89 0.25
CA GLN A 299 -21.59 -18.68 1.18
C GLN A 299 -20.46 -17.84 1.81
N GLU A 300 -19.73 -17.07 1.02
CA GLU A 300 -18.70 -16.13 1.53
C GLU A 300 -19.29 -15.11 2.52
N MET A 301 -20.51 -14.62 2.29
CA MET A 301 -21.20 -13.71 3.21
C MET A 301 -21.68 -14.41 4.49
N GLU A 302 -22.14 -15.66 4.41
CA GLU A 302 -22.58 -16.45 5.58
C GLU A 302 -21.38 -16.86 6.44
N GLU A 303 -20.25 -17.22 5.84
CA GLU A 303 -18.99 -17.48 6.53
C GLU A 303 -18.46 -16.23 7.23
N GLU A 304 -18.52 -15.06 6.57
CA GLU A 304 -18.18 -13.77 7.19
C GLU A 304 -19.09 -13.43 8.37
N GLU A 305 -20.41 -13.64 8.23
CA GLU A 305 -21.35 -13.39 9.33
C GLU A 305 -21.12 -14.33 10.52
N ALA A 306 -20.70 -15.57 10.25
CA ALA A 306 -20.35 -16.53 11.28
C ALA A 306 -19.03 -16.14 12.00
N GLU A 307 -18.03 -15.64 11.27
CA GLU A 307 -16.77 -15.14 11.82
C GLU A 307 -17.01 -13.95 12.77
N PHE A 308 -17.89 -13.01 12.40
CA PHE A 308 -18.29 -11.89 13.25
C PHE A 308 -19.13 -12.32 14.47
N GLY A 309 -19.88 -13.42 14.38
CA GLY A 309 -20.68 -13.95 15.48
C GLY A 309 -19.87 -14.62 16.60
N GLN A 310 -18.62 -15.00 16.35
CA GLN A 310 -17.73 -15.65 17.31
C GLN A 310 -16.87 -14.69 18.12
N LEU A 311 -16.84 -13.40 17.79
CA LEU A 311 -16.08 -12.40 18.54
C LEU A 311 -16.74 -12.13 19.90
N GLN A 312 -16.24 -12.74 20.97
CA GLN A 312 -16.69 -12.46 22.34
C GLN A 312 -16.25 -11.04 22.77
N GLY A 313 -17.19 -10.24 23.29
CA GLY A 313 -16.91 -8.88 23.75
C GLY A 313 -16.93 -7.81 22.66
N THR A 314 -17.61 -8.06 21.54
CA THR A 314 -17.68 -7.12 20.41
C THR A 314 -18.52 -5.87 20.70
N PRO A 315 -18.17 -4.72 20.05
CA PRO A 315 -19.00 -3.52 20.02
C PRO A 315 -20.39 -3.79 19.47
N MET A 316 -21.33 -2.89 19.70
CA MET A 316 -22.73 -3.02 19.26
C MET A 316 -22.81 -3.17 17.72
N ARG A 317 -23.63 -4.13 17.26
CA ARG A 317 -23.90 -4.31 15.83
C ARG A 317 -25.11 -3.49 15.41
N PHE A 318 -24.92 -2.62 14.40
CA PHE A 318 -25.96 -1.80 13.79
C PHE A 318 -26.37 -2.33 12.42
N THR A 319 -27.61 -2.12 12.03
CA THR A 319 -28.04 -2.31 10.65
C THR A 319 -27.68 -1.09 9.79
N PHE A 320 -27.51 -1.29 8.49
CA PHE A 320 -27.27 -0.18 7.56
C PHE A 320 -28.40 0.88 7.63
N GLN A 321 -29.65 0.42 7.69
CA GLN A 321 -30.82 1.30 7.78
C GLN A 321 -30.81 2.17 9.06
N GLN A 322 -30.37 1.62 10.20
CA GLN A 322 -30.22 2.39 11.43
C GLN A 322 -29.19 3.52 11.28
N LEU A 323 -28.04 3.22 10.68
CA LEU A 323 -26.98 4.22 10.47
C LEU A 323 -27.31 5.23 9.38
N GLU A 324 -28.01 4.81 8.33
CA GLU A 324 -28.53 5.71 7.30
C GLU A 324 -29.53 6.72 7.90
N ALA A 325 -30.44 6.25 8.78
CA ALA A 325 -31.36 7.12 9.50
C ALA A 325 -30.64 8.04 10.50
N ALA A 326 -29.69 7.49 11.28
CA ALA A 326 -28.92 8.24 12.27
C ALA A 326 -28.06 9.35 11.66
N THR A 327 -27.63 9.20 10.40
CA THR A 327 -26.81 10.17 9.65
C THR A 327 -27.60 11.03 8.68
N GLU A 328 -28.94 11.03 8.74
CA GLU A 328 -29.81 11.71 7.77
C GLU A 328 -29.41 11.41 6.30
N GLN A 329 -29.23 10.13 5.96
CA GLN A 329 -28.77 9.65 4.65
C GLN A 329 -27.33 10.11 4.31
N PHE A 330 -26.43 10.13 5.31
CA PHE A 330 -25.04 10.54 5.18
C PHE A 330 -24.89 11.98 4.68
N LYS A 331 -25.70 12.89 5.22
CA LYS A 331 -25.78 14.28 4.79
C LYS A 331 -24.57 15.11 5.23
N ASP A 332 -24.26 15.11 6.52
CA ASP A 332 -23.24 15.99 7.10
C ASP A 332 -21.89 15.28 7.16
N LYS A 333 -21.06 15.57 6.15
CA LYS A 333 -19.74 14.98 6.00
C LYS A 333 -18.70 15.70 6.86
N LEU A 334 -18.12 15.00 7.84
CA LEU A 334 -17.06 15.51 8.73
C LEU A 334 -15.69 15.49 8.04
N GLY A 335 -15.45 14.49 7.17
CA GLY A 335 -14.19 14.35 6.47
C GLY A 335 -14.17 13.20 5.47
N GLU A 336 -13.10 13.17 4.65
CA GLU A 336 -12.83 12.11 3.67
C GLU A 336 -11.35 11.79 3.70
N GLY A 337 -11.00 10.53 3.60
CA GLY A 337 -9.62 10.06 3.58
C GLY A 337 -9.44 8.81 2.72
N GLY A 338 -8.21 8.29 2.68
CA GLY A 338 -7.86 7.10 1.92
C GLY A 338 -8.70 5.86 2.27
N PHE A 339 -9.29 5.83 3.45
CA PHE A 339 -10.05 4.70 4.00
C PHE A 339 -11.58 4.88 3.89
N GLY A 340 -12.08 6.02 3.41
CA GLY A 340 -13.52 6.28 3.25
C GLY A 340 -13.94 7.66 3.73
N SER A 341 -15.25 7.83 3.90
CA SER A 341 -15.87 9.09 4.32
C SER A 341 -16.45 8.98 5.72
N VAL A 342 -16.30 10.02 6.53
CA VAL A 342 -16.85 10.12 7.90
C VAL A 342 -18.01 11.11 7.92
N PHE A 343 -19.11 10.71 8.54
CA PHE A 343 -20.34 11.49 8.62
C PHE A 343 -20.76 11.72 10.08
N GLU A 344 -21.33 12.88 10.36
CA GLU A 344 -21.99 13.13 11.62
C GLU A 344 -23.33 12.38 11.67
N GLY A 345 -23.68 11.92 12.87
CA GLY A 345 -24.96 11.28 13.11
C GLY A 345 -25.38 11.43 14.56
N GLN A 346 -26.61 10.97 14.86
CA GLN A 346 -27.19 11.00 16.20
C GLN A 346 -27.89 9.68 16.52
N LEU A 347 -27.54 9.11 17.68
CA LEU A 347 -28.20 7.91 18.23
C LEU A 347 -28.86 8.28 19.57
N GLY A 348 -30.15 8.55 19.58
CA GLY A 348 -30.85 9.08 20.73
C GLY A 348 -30.34 10.49 21.07
N GLU A 349 -29.77 10.68 22.26
CA GLU A 349 -29.16 11.94 22.70
C GLU A 349 -27.66 12.03 22.37
N GLU A 350 -27.03 10.93 21.97
CA GLU A 350 -25.59 10.84 21.73
C GLU A 350 -25.23 11.24 20.30
N ARG A 351 -24.30 12.19 20.13
CA ARG A 351 -23.69 12.49 18.83
C ARG A 351 -22.65 11.44 18.51
N ILE A 352 -22.65 10.98 17.25
CA ILE A 352 -21.75 9.94 16.75
C ILE A 352 -21.03 10.37 15.48
N ALA A 353 -19.89 9.73 15.20
CA ALA A 353 -19.20 9.81 13.92
C ALA A 353 -19.27 8.45 13.24
N VAL A 354 -19.81 8.40 12.01
CA VAL A 354 -19.97 7.17 11.23
C VAL A 354 -18.98 7.17 10.08
N LYS A 355 -17.97 6.29 10.15
CA LYS A 355 -16.98 6.08 9.08
C LYS A 355 -17.49 5.02 8.12
N ARG A 356 -17.74 5.41 6.87
CA ARG A 356 -18.16 4.52 5.79
C ARG A 356 -16.98 4.16 4.92
N LEU A 357 -16.67 2.87 4.82
CA LEU A 357 -15.55 2.34 4.03
C LEU A 357 -16.04 2.06 2.61
N ASP A 358 -15.69 2.92 1.67
CA ASP A 358 -16.27 2.94 0.32
C ASP A 358 -15.60 1.98 -0.69
N ARG A 359 -14.46 1.35 -0.33
CA ARG A 359 -13.69 0.49 -1.25
C ARG A 359 -13.87 -1.00 -0.98
N ALA A 360 -14.41 -1.71 -1.97
CA ALA A 360 -14.50 -3.17 -1.94
C ALA A 360 -13.08 -3.80 -1.94
N GLY A 361 -12.82 -4.70 -0.98
CA GLY A 361 -11.57 -5.46 -0.86
C GLY A 361 -10.57 -4.89 0.14
N GLN A 362 -10.04 -3.69 -0.05
CA GLN A 362 -9.09 -3.08 0.88
C GLN A 362 -9.76 -2.65 2.20
N GLY A 363 -10.95 -2.07 2.13
CA GLY A 363 -11.73 -1.66 3.30
C GLY A 363 -12.13 -2.82 4.23
N LYS A 364 -12.16 -4.07 3.74
CA LYS A 364 -12.47 -5.24 4.58
C LYS A 364 -11.37 -5.52 5.61
N ARG A 365 -10.10 -5.51 5.20
CA ARG A 365 -8.96 -5.76 6.11
C ARG A 365 -8.83 -4.69 7.17
N GLU A 366 -9.02 -3.44 6.78
CA GLU A 366 -8.98 -2.28 7.68
C GLU A 366 -10.16 -2.31 8.66
N PHE A 367 -11.36 -2.62 8.16
CA PHE A 367 -12.55 -2.81 8.98
C PHE A 367 -12.35 -3.90 10.04
N LEU A 368 -11.85 -5.08 9.64
CA LEU A 368 -11.57 -6.18 10.56
C LEU A 368 -10.51 -5.78 11.58
N ALA A 369 -9.41 -5.14 11.13
CA ALA A 369 -8.37 -4.67 12.03
C ALA A 369 -8.92 -3.69 13.07
N GLU A 370 -9.76 -2.72 12.68
CA GLU A 370 -10.37 -1.77 13.61
C GLU A 370 -11.32 -2.47 14.58
N VAL A 371 -12.24 -3.32 14.11
CA VAL A 371 -13.20 -4.03 15.00
C VAL A 371 -12.49 -4.95 15.98
N GLN A 372 -11.48 -5.70 15.53
CA GLN A 372 -10.74 -6.64 16.37
C GLN A 372 -9.81 -5.95 17.36
N THR A 373 -9.24 -4.81 17.00
CA THR A 373 -8.27 -4.09 17.82
C THR A 373 -8.98 -3.17 18.82
N ILE A 374 -9.72 -2.17 18.31
CA ILE A 374 -10.29 -1.11 19.17
C ILE A 374 -11.62 -1.50 19.78
N GLY A 375 -12.30 -2.52 19.23
CA GLY A 375 -13.59 -2.96 19.73
C GLY A 375 -13.58 -3.58 21.14
N SER A 376 -12.41 -4.03 21.60
CA SER A 376 -12.24 -4.69 22.91
C SER A 376 -11.45 -3.87 23.94
N ILE A 377 -10.96 -2.69 23.56
CA ILE A 377 -10.13 -1.84 24.44
C ILE A 377 -10.78 -0.49 24.70
N HIS A 378 -10.58 0.04 25.91
CA HIS A 378 -11.10 1.31 26.33
C HIS A 378 -10.03 2.09 27.09
N HIS A 379 -9.75 3.31 26.64
CA HIS A 379 -8.83 4.22 27.32
C HIS A 379 -9.27 5.66 27.06
N ILE A 380 -9.05 6.56 28.02
CA ILE A 380 -9.50 7.95 27.95
C ILE A 380 -8.88 8.72 26.76
N ASN A 381 -7.68 8.33 26.32
CA ASN A 381 -6.96 8.93 25.20
C ASN A 381 -7.03 8.10 23.90
N LEU A 382 -8.02 7.23 23.77
CA LEU A 382 -8.37 6.51 22.55
C LEU A 382 -9.81 6.82 22.16
N VAL A 383 -10.07 7.03 20.87
CA VAL A 383 -11.43 7.25 20.36
C VAL A 383 -12.22 5.96 20.50
N ARG A 384 -13.37 6.02 21.18
CA ARG A 384 -14.19 4.87 21.48
C ARG A 384 -14.98 4.42 20.27
N LEU A 385 -14.90 3.12 19.97
CA LEU A 385 -15.77 2.48 19.00
C LEU A 385 -17.06 2.02 19.68
N PHE A 386 -18.19 2.62 19.34
CA PHE A 386 -19.51 2.22 19.86
C PHE A 386 -20.02 0.94 19.20
N GLY A 387 -19.77 0.81 17.89
CA GLY A 387 -20.24 -0.33 17.14
C GLY A 387 -19.87 -0.32 15.67
N PHE A 388 -20.47 -1.25 14.94
CA PHE A 388 -20.19 -1.40 13.52
C PHE A 388 -21.41 -1.92 12.75
N CYS A 389 -21.40 -1.73 11.43
CA CYS A 389 -22.30 -2.39 10.48
C CYS A 389 -21.49 -3.21 9.48
N ALA A 390 -21.83 -4.50 9.37
CA ALA A 390 -21.27 -5.44 8.41
C ALA A 390 -22.40 -6.16 7.67
N GLU A 391 -23.12 -5.43 6.81
CA GLU A 391 -24.24 -5.95 6.03
C GLU A 391 -23.94 -5.91 4.55
N LYS A 392 -24.03 -7.04 3.85
CA LYS A 392 -23.79 -7.15 2.40
C LYS A 392 -22.44 -6.52 2.01
N SER A 393 -22.49 -5.45 1.21
CA SER A 393 -21.29 -4.69 0.80
C SER A 393 -20.99 -3.50 1.72
N HIS A 394 -21.82 -3.24 2.72
CA HIS A 394 -21.67 -2.08 3.60
C HIS A 394 -20.76 -2.40 4.79
N ARG A 395 -19.76 -1.58 4.99
CA ARG A 395 -18.83 -1.64 6.13
C ARG A 395 -18.76 -0.26 6.75
N LEU A 396 -19.36 -0.12 7.93
CA LEU A 396 -19.42 1.15 8.66
C LEU A 396 -18.94 0.94 10.10
N LEU A 397 -18.20 1.91 10.60
CA LEU A 397 -17.73 1.97 11.99
C LEU A 397 -18.36 3.18 12.67
N VAL A 398 -18.81 2.99 13.91
CA VAL A 398 -19.53 4.03 14.69
C VAL A 398 -18.69 4.41 15.89
N TYR A 399 -18.22 5.65 15.91
CA TYR A 399 -17.35 6.20 16.93
C TYR A 399 -18.04 7.28 17.76
N GLU A 400 -17.47 7.56 18.93
CA GLU A 400 -17.79 8.79 19.64
C GLU A 400 -17.49 10.01 18.77
N TYR A 401 -18.32 11.07 18.91
CA TYR A 401 -18.13 12.31 18.18
C TYR A 401 -17.08 13.19 18.87
N MET A 402 -16.17 13.76 18.08
CA MET A 402 -15.09 14.62 18.57
C MET A 402 -15.29 16.05 18.08
N PRO A 403 -15.83 16.95 18.92
CA PRO A 403 -16.35 18.26 18.50
C PRO A 403 -15.31 19.19 17.89
N LYS A 404 -14.07 19.15 18.38
CA LYS A 404 -12.99 20.01 17.86
C LYS A 404 -12.24 19.42 16.67
N GLY A 405 -12.59 18.18 16.25
CA GLY A 405 -11.97 17.52 15.11
C GLY A 405 -10.50 17.21 15.32
N SER A 406 -9.74 17.14 14.23
CA SER A 406 -8.35 16.72 14.24
C SER A 406 -7.37 17.84 14.60
N LEU A 407 -6.25 17.45 15.24
CA LEU A 407 -5.20 18.34 15.75
C LEU A 407 -4.55 19.20 14.66
N ASP A 408 -4.40 18.68 13.44
CA ASP A 408 -3.80 19.41 12.32
C ASP A 408 -4.49 20.74 12.01
N ARG A 409 -5.81 20.82 12.26
CA ARG A 409 -6.59 22.06 12.09
C ARG A 409 -6.17 23.16 13.07
N TRP A 410 -5.61 22.78 14.21
CA TRP A 410 -5.24 23.69 15.30
C TRP A 410 -3.78 24.12 15.26
N ILE A 411 -2.89 23.26 14.74
CA ILE A 411 -1.47 23.58 14.67
C ILE A 411 -1.05 24.26 13.37
N TYR A 412 -1.75 23.98 12.22
CA TYR A 412 -1.41 24.58 10.92
C TYR A 412 -2.40 25.64 10.41
N GLY A 413 -3.57 25.76 10.99
CA GLY A 413 -4.75 26.44 10.44
C GLY A 413 -4.71 27.96 10.39
N ARG A 414 -3.61 28.60 9.92
CA ARG A 414 -3.45 30.07 10.00
C ARG A 414 -3.91 30.87 8.79
N HIS A 415 -4.30 30.22 7.70
CA HIS A 415 -4.83 30.94 6.54
C HIS A 415 -6.36 30.87 6.52
N GLY A 416 -7.00 31.79 7.28
CA GLY A 416 -8.43 32.06 7.21
C GLY A 416 -9.31 31.66 8.42
N ASN A 417 -8.80 30.98 9.42
CA ASN A 417 -9.55 30.68 10.64
C ASN A 417 -9.24 31.69 11.75
N SER A 418 -10.31 32.30 12.30
CA SER A 418 -10.26 33.29 13.39
C SER A 418 -9.95 32.66 14.76
N ALA A 419 -9.59 31.38 14.85
CA ALA A 419 -9.30 30.74 16.13
C ALA A 419 -7.92 31.18 16.65
N PRO A 420 -7.81 31.55 17.96
CA PRO A 420 -6.52 31.85 18.55
C PRO A 420 -5.60 30.61 18.55
N PRO A 421 -4.27 30.81 18.49
CA PRO A 421 -3.32 29.69 18.58
C PRO A 421 -3.51 28.97 19.92
N LEU A 422 -3.29 27.63 19.91
CA LEU A 422 -3.31 26.84 21.14
C LEU A 422 -2.26 27.35 22.12
N GLU A 423 -2.67 27.61 23.35
CA GLU A 423 -1.78 27.94 24.45
C GLU A 423 -0.79 26.79 24.70
N TRP A 424 0.42 27.12 25.17
CA TRP A 424 1.47 26.14 25.44
C TRP A 424 1.01 25.03 26.41
N ARG A 425 0.29 25.42 27.46
CA ARG A 425 -0.26 24.44 28.41
C ARG A 425 -1.20 23.41 27.75
N VAL A 426 -1.99 23.84 26.78
CA VAL A 426 -2.89 22.94 26.03
C VAL A 426 -2.07 22.03 25.11
N ARG A 427 -1.01 22.56 24.47
CA ARG A 427 -0.09 21.75 23.64
C ARG A 427 0.60 20.67 24.48
N CYS A 428 1.12 21.00 25.66
CA CYS A 428 1.72 20.03 26.59
C CYS A 428 0.72 18.95 27.02
N LYS A 429 -0.53 19.35 27.34
CA LYS A 429 -1.61 18.41 27.66
C LYS A 429 -1.87 17.43 26.51
N ILE A 430 -2.00 17.94 25.28
CA ILE A 430 -2.21 17.11 24.09
C ILE A 430 -1.06 16.11 23.90
N ILE A 431 0.20 16.55 24.03
CA ILE A 431 1.37 15.68 23.95
C ILE A 431 1.30 14.57 25.00
N ALA A 432 0.98 14.91 26.25
CA ALA A 432 0.84 13.96 27.34
C ALA A 432 -0.31 12.96 27.10
N ASP A 433 -1.43 13.41 26.59
CA ASP A 433 -2.59 12.57 26.26
C ASP A 433 -2.23 11.54 25.17
N ILE A 434 -1.54 11.97 24.10
CA ILE A 434 -1.07 11.06 23.03
C ILE A 434 -0.10 10.02 23.61
N ALA A 435 0.84 10.47 24.46
CA ALA A 435 1.82 9.56 25.08
C ALA A 435 1.14 8.51 25.97
N LYS A 436 0.12 8.89 26.76
CA LYS A 436 -0.66 7.96 27.59
C LYS A 436 -1.45 6.97 26.73
N GLY A 437 -2.08 7.43 25.65
CA GLY A 437 -2.78 6.55 24.71
C GLY A 437 -1.85 5.50 24.09
N LEU A 438 -0.66 5.91 23.63
CA LEU A 438 0.35 4.98 23.09
C LEU A 438 0.93 4.06 24.16
N SER A 439 1.20 4.55 25.39
CA SER A 439 1.66 3.72 26.49
C SER A 439 0.69 2.57 26.79
N TYR A 440 -0.61 2.89 26.82
CA TYR A 440 -1.65 1.89 27.01
C TYR A 440 -1.64 0.81 25.92
N LEU A 441 -1.58 1.23 24.64
CA LEU A 441 -1.53 0.30 23.50
C LEU A 441 -0.30 -0.62 23.52
N HIS A 442 0.86 -0.06 23.86
CA HIS A 442 2.14 -0.76 23.79
C HIS A 442 2.40 -1.66 24.99
N GLU A 443 1.96 -1.26 26.18
CA GLU A 443 2.45 -1.87 27.43
C GLU A 443 1.36 -2.48 28.30
N GLU A 444 0.12 -1.96 28.25
CA GLU A 444 -0.96 -2.39 29.15
C GLU A 444 -1.90 -3.41 28.52
N CYS A 445 -2.09 -3.37 27.18
CA CYS A 445 -2.92 -4.34 26.47
C CYS A 445 -2.37 -5.76 26.58
N MET A 446 -3.26 -6.78 26.55
CA MET A 446 -2.86 -8.20 26.58
C MET A 446 -1.90 -8.56 25.45
N LYS A 447 -2.16 -8.10 24.24
CA LYS A 447 -1.23 -8.09 23.09
C LYS A 447 -0.77 -6.68 22.87
N ARG A 448 0.49 -6.47 22.51
CA ARG A 448 0.96 -5.15 22.11
C ARG A 448 0.23 -4.73 20.85
N ILE A 449 -0.16 -3.48 20.79
CA ILE A 449 -0.83 -2.91 19.64
C ILE A 449 0.06 -1.80 19.09
N ALA A 450 0.63 -1.99 17.91
CA ALA A 450 1.29 -0.92 17.18
C ALA A 450 0.26 -0.21 16.31
N HIS A 451 0.14 1.12 16.45
CA HIS A 451 -0.84 1.95 15.76
C HIS A 451 -0.50 2.14 14.27
N LEU A 452 0.75 2.42 13.97
CA LEU A 452 1.38 2.52 12.65
C LEU A 452 0.86 3.67 11.73
N ASP A 453 0.02 4.57 12.27
CA ASP A 453 -0.41 5.79 11.55
C ASP A 453 -0.59 6.98 12.52
N VAL A 454 0.36 7.17 13.43
CA VAL A 454 0.35 8.31 14.37
C VAL A 454 0.72 9.59 13.62
N LYS A 455 -0.23 10.52 13.55
CA LYS A 455 -0.09 11.82 12.86
C LYS A 455 -1.17 12.79 13.36
N PRO A 456 -1.02 14.10 13.17
CA PRO A 456 -2.00 15.09 13.66
C PRO A 456 -3.43 14.90 13.14
N GLN A 457 -3.60 14.35 11.92
CA GLN A 457 -4.92 14.08 11.35
C GLN A 457 -5.66 12.94 12.08
N ASN A 458 -4.94 12.03 12.74
CA ASN A 458 -5.48 10.90 13.49
C ASN A 458 -5.53 11.15 15.01
N ILE A 459 -5.24 12.37 15.45
CA ILE A 459 -5.37 12.82 16.82
C ILE A 459 -6.58 13.75 16.88
N LEU A 460 -7.65 13.31 17.53
CA LEU A 460 -8.91 14.05 17.64
C LEU A 460 -9.03 14.71 19.01
N LEU A 461 -9.71 15.84 19.05
CA LEU A 461 -9.86 16.66 20.25
C LEU A 461 -11.34 16.75 20.66
N ASP A 462 -11.61 16.55 21.95
CA ASP A 462 -12.93 16.78 22.54
C ASP A 462 -13.15 18.27 22.91
N ASP A 463 -14.26 18.60 23.56
CA ASP A 463 -14.60 19.96 23.94
C ASP A 463 -13.58 20.61 24.87
N ASP A 464 -12.89 19.84 25.71
CA ASP A 464 -11.91 20.30 26.71
C ASP A 464 -10.46 20.18 26.20
N PHE A 465 -10.27 19.97 24.88
CA PHE A 465 -8.97 19.69 24.25
C PHE A 465 -8.24 18.47 24.84
N ASN A 466 -8.99 17.45 25.31
CA ASN A 466 -8.37 16.15 25.56
C ASN A 466 -8.10 15.48 24.22
N ALA A 467 -6.88 15.00 24.04
CA ALA A 467 -6.50 14.33 22.81
C ALA A 467 -6.77 12.82 22.88
N LYS A 468 -7.34 12.29 21.78
CA LYS A 468 -7.61 10.86 21.61
C LYS A 468 -7.06 10.36 20.27
N LEU A 469 -6.36 9.23 20.28
CA LEU A 469 -5.89 8.54 19.07
C LEU A 469 -7.06 7.89 18.35
N SER A 470 -7.08 8.00 17.03
CA SER A 470 -8.11 7.46 16.14
C SER A 470 -7.51 6.77 14.91
N ASP A 471 -8.35 6.09 14.14
CA ASP A 471 -7.99 5.42 12.86
C ASP A 471 -7.04 4.23 13.03
N PHE A 472 -7.57 3.14 13.55
CA PHE A 472 -6.84 1.90 13.83
C PHE A 472 -6.75 0.94 12.63
N GLY A 473 -7.07 1.40 11.42
CA GLY A 473 -7.10 0.59 10.20
C GLY A 473 -5.76 -0.03 9.78
N LEU A 474 -4.63 0.55 10.24
CA LEU A 474 -3.29 0.02 9.99
C LEU A 474 -2.68 -0.74 11.16
N CYS A 475 -3.36 -0.80 12.32
CA CYS A 475 -2.84 -1.39 13.53
C CYS A 475 -2.43 -2.85 13.38
N LYS A 476 -1.43 -3.24 14.16
CA LYS A 476 -0.95 -4.62 14.24
C LYS A 476 -0.91 -5.10 15.68
N LEU A 477 -1.47 -6.29 15.88
CA LEU A 477 -1.33 -7.03 17.14
C LEU A 477 0.02 -7.75 17.12
N ILE A 478 0.84 -7.50 18.13
CA ILE A 478 2.16 -8.10 18.30
C ILE A 478 2.09 -8.99 19.53
N ASP A 479 2.26 -10.30 19.35
CA ASP A 479 2.31 -11.22 20.48
C ASP A 479 3.52 -10.88 21.36
N ARG A 480 3.37 -10.94 22.68
CA ARG A 480 4.42 -10.54 23.64
C ARG A 480 5.69 -11.38 23.51
N ASP A 481 5.56 -12.61 23.02
CA ASP A 481 6.68 -13.51 22.75
C ASP A 481 7.37 -13.24 21.40
N MET A 482 6.75 -12.42 20.53
CA MET A 482 7.32 -12.00 19.25
C MET A 482 7.92 -10.61 19.38
N SER A 483 9.18 -10.47 18.96
CA SER A 483 9.89 -9.18 19.01
C SER A 483 9.53 -8.23 17.86
N GLN A 484 8.93 -8.73 16.77
CA GLN A 484 8.75 -7.97 15.53
C GLN A 484 7.59 -8.55 14.69
N VAL A 485 6.98 -7.70 13.86
CA VAL A 485 6.00 -8.12 12.85
C VAL A 485 6.52 -7.76 11.46
N VAL A 486 6.56 -8.75 10.58
CA VAL A 486 6.86 -8.52 9.16
C VAL A 486 5.61 -7.97 8.49
N THR A 487 5.69 -6.77 7.93
CA THR A 487 4.57 -6.13 7.23
C THR A 487 5.09 -5.27 6.08
N ARG A 488 4.27 -5.14 5.02
CA ARG A 488 4.59 -4.22 3.92
C ARG A 488 4.55 -2.78 4.41
N MET A 489 5.40 -1.92 3.84
CA MET A 489 5.43 -0.50 4.15
C MET A 489 4.04 0.12 3.95
N ARG A 490 3.47 0.63 5.03
CA ARG A 490 2.19 1.34 5.08
C ARG A 490 2.29 2.47 6.09
N GLY A 491 1.50 3.51 5.92
CA GLY A 491 1.50 4.67 6.79
C GLY A 491 1.63 5.96 5.97
N THR A 492 1.74 7.06 6.65
CA THR A 492 1.77 8.39 6.03
C THR A 492 3.22 8.84 5.83
N PRO A 493 3.63 9.23 4.59
CA PRO A 493 4.96 9.78 4.33
C PRO A 493 5.30 10.91 5.31
N GLY A 494 6.55 10.94 5.77
CA GLY A 494 7.03 11.90 6.74
C GLY A 494 6.92 11.45 8.21
N TYR A 495 6.05 10.49 8.53
CA TYR A 495 5.89 9.92 9.88
C TYR A 495 6.45 8.51 9.99
N LEU A 496 6.89 7.92 8.87
CA LEU A 496 7.42 6.56 8.82
C LEU A 496 8.79 6.49 9.49
N ALA A 497 8.92 5.60 10.45
CA ALA A 497 10.20 5.32 11.08
C ALA A 497 11.19 4.66 10.10
N PRO A 498 12.51 4.87 10.27
CA PRO A 498 13.53 4.32 9.35
C PRO A 498 13.44 2.80 9.16
N GLU A 499 13.07 2.04 10.18
CA GLU A 499 12.92 0.58 10.11
C GLU A 499 11.81 0.07 9.18
N TRP A 500 10.92 0.93 8.69
CA TRP A 500 9.97 0.55 7.65
C TRP A 500 10.64 0.07 6.37
N LEU A 501 11.87 0.50 6.11
CA LEU A 501 12.68 0.02 4.99
C LEU A 501 13.09 -1.45 5.14
N THR A 502 13.09 -1.97 6.37
CA THR A 502 13.45 -3.37 6.67
C THR A 502 12.24 -4.30 6.81
N SER A 503 11.03 -3.75 6.73
CA SER A 503 9.76 -4.48 6.91
C SER A 503 9.59 -5.19 8.26
N GLN A 504 10.48 -4.97 9.23
CA GLN A 504 10.41 -5.52 10.59
C GLN A 504 9.99 -4.43 11.57
N ILE A 505 8.71 -4.37 11.84
CA ILE A 505 8.11 -3.28 12.59
C ILE A 505 7.79 -3.71 14.01
N THR A 506 8.04 -2.80 14.94
CA THR A 506 7.65 -2.91 16.35
C THR A 506 6.81 -1.69 16.75
N GLU A 507 6.33 -1.68 17.99
CA GLU A 507 5.70 -0.51 18.60
C GLU A 507 6.61 0.74 18.61
N LYS A 508 7.93 0.55 18.43
CA LYS A 508 8.90 1.65 18.36
C LYS A 508 8.74 2.54 17.12
N ALA A 509 8.03 2.05 16.10
CA ALA A 509 7.67 2.89 14.95
C ALA A 509 6.69 4.00 15.36
N ASP A 510 5.75 3.73 16.26
CA ASP A 510 4.84 4.75 16.80
C ASP A 510 5.58 5.79 17.66
N VAL A 511 6.62 5.36 18.38
CA VAL A 511 7.47 6.27 19.17
C VAL A 511 8.17 7.28 18.26
N TYR A 512 8.68 6.84 17.11
CA TYR A 512 9.26 7.74 16.11
C TYR A 512 8.21 8.73 15.56
N SER A 513 7.06 8.22 15.14
CA SER A 513 5.96 9.06 14.64
C SER A 513 5.47 10.05 15.70
N PHE A 514 5.42 9.65 16.98
CA PHE A 514 5.14 10.54 18.11
C PHE A 514 6.17 11.67 18.21
N GLY A 515 7.47 11.35 18.08
CA GLY A 515 8.54 12.37 18.06
C GLY A 515 8.33 13.42 16.95
N VAL A 516 7.93 12.98 15.75
CA VAL A 516 7.58 13.89 14.66
C VAL A 516 6.41 14.79 15.03
N VAL A 517 5.32 14.21 15.58
CA VAL A 517 4.13 14.97 16.00
C VAL A 517 4.46 16.00 17.08
N VAL A 518 5.32 15.64 18.05
CA VAL A 518 5.79 16.59 19.07
C VAL A 518 6.49 17.79 18.44
N MET A 519 7.37 17.55 17.46
CA MET A 519 8.05 18.63 16.73
C MET A 519 7.08 19.53 15.96
N GLU A 520 6.03 18.98 15.36
CA GLU A 520 5.00 19.75 14.69
C GLU A 520 4.19 20.61 15.66
N ILE A 521 3.84 20.07 16.84
CA ILE A 521 3.11 20.80 17.89
C ILE A 521 3.96 21.96 18.42
N VAL A 522 5.27 21.74 18.66
CA VAL A 522 6.16 22.78 19.20
C VAL A 522 6.48 23.85 18.16
N SER A 523 6.68 23.47 16.91
CA SER A 523 7.07 24.42 15.86
C SER A 523 5.89 25.10 15.16
N GLY A 524 4.67 24.54 15.27
CA GLY A 524 3.51 24.99 14.50
C GLY A 524 3.65 24.77 12.98
N ARG A 525 4.58 23.91 12.54
CA ARG A 525 4.90 23.64 11.14
C ARG A 525 4.60 22.18 10.78
N LYS A 526 4.24 21.94 9.53
CA LYS A 526 4.14 20.57 9.00
C LYS A 526 5.52 19.95 8.89
N ASN A 527 5.63 18.66 9.16
CA ASN A 527 6.88 17.92 8.97
C ASN A 527 7.35 17.94 7.52
N LEU A 528 6.42 17.82 6.57
CA LEU A 528 6.67 17.98 5.14
C LEU A 528 5.85 19.18 4.65
N ASP A 529 6.51 20.26 4.26
CA ASP A 529 5.86 21.47 3.75
C ASP A 529 6.43 21.88 2.39
N ASN A 530 5.76 21.44 1.33
CA ASN A 530 6.16 21.70 -0.06
C ASN A 530 5.98 23.17 -0.49
N SER A 531 5.44 24.05 0.37
CA SER A 531 5.31 25.48 0.09
C SER A 531 6.57 26.27 0.43
N LEU A 532 7.54 25.66 1.10
CA LEU A 532 8.78 26.28 1.57
C LEU A 532 9.95 26.01 0.60
N SER A 533 11.08 26.70 0.82
CA SER A 533 12.32 26.43 0.08
C SER A 533 12.82 25.01 0.33
N GLU A 534 13.55 24.46 -0.63
CA GLU A 534 14.05 23.07 -0.62
C GLU A 534 14.81 22.70 0.67
N GLU A 535 15.57 23.65 1.24
CA GLU A 535 16.30 23.50 2.51
C GLU A 535 15.40 23.45 3.75
N SER A 536 14.15 23.94 3.64
CA SER A 536 13.21 24.04 4.76
C SER A 536 12.00 23.09 4.68
N ILE A 537 11.95 22.23 3.68
CA ILE A 537 10.81 21.32 3.42
C ILE A 537 10.64 20.31 4.55
N HIS A 538 11.74 19.79 5.09
CA HIS A 538 11.74 18.73 6.10
C HIS A 538 12.02 19.27 7.51
N LEU A 539 11.02 19.23 8.40
CA LEU A 539 11.15 19.71 9.76
C LEU A 539 12.24 18.95 10.56
N ILE A 540 12.32 17.63 10.37
CA ILE A 540 13.30 16.80 11.11
C ILE A 540 14.73 17.08 10.63
N THR A 541 14.94 17.32 9.34
CA THR A 541 16.26 17.75 8.82
C THR A 541 16.65 19.13 9.37
N LEU A 542 15.69 20.04 9.44
CA LEU A 542 15.92 21.36 10.02
C LEU A 542 16.19 21.27 11.53
N LEU A 543 15.55 20.36 12.27
CA LEU A 543 15.86 20.07 13.67
C LEU A 543 17.32 19.67 13.83
N GLU A 544 17.82 18.77 13.00
CA GLU A 544 19.23 18.33 13.03
C GLU A 544 20.19 19.49 12.79
N GLU A 545 19.91 20.35 11.81
CA GLU A 545 20.72 21.54 11.52
C GLU A 545 20.77 22.48 12.74
N LYS A 546 19.60 22.72 13.37
CA LYS A 546 19.48 23.62 14.53
C LYS A 546 20.15 23.03 15.79
N VAL A 547 20.16 21.71 15.95
CA VAL A 547 20.92 21.04 17.02
C VAL A 547 22.44 21.25 16.81
N LYS A 548 22.94 21.05 15.59
CA LYS A 548 24.37 21.24 15.27
C LYS A 548 24.83 22.69 15.46
N SER A 549 23.96 23.66 15.22
CA SER A 549 24.27 25.08 15.36
C SER A 549 23.95 25.63 16.76
N ASP A 550 23.41 24.82 17.67
CA ASP A 550 22.97 25.22 19.03
C ASP A 550 21.89 26.35 19.03
N HIS A 551 20.97 26.29 18.04
CA HIS A 551 19.91 27.27 17.85
C HIS A 551 18.50 26.61 17.83
N LEU A 552 18.22 25.70 18.75
CA LEU A 552 16.93 24.99 18.83
C LEU A 552 15.74 25.95 19.01
N GLU A 553 15.95 27.07 19.67
CA GLU A 553 14.92 28.08 19.92
C GLU A 553 14.31 28.70 18.65
N ASP A 554 15.04 28.66 17.53
CA ASP A 554 14.55 29.15 16.23
C ASP A 554 13.35 28.35 15.71
N LEU A 555 13.19 27.11 16.18
CA LEU A 555 12.12 26.19 15.79
C LEU A 555 10.83 26.41 16.56
N ILE A 556 10.86 27.16 17.66
CA ILE A 556 9.66 27.42 18.48
C ILE A 556 8.65 28.24 17.69
N ASP A 557 7.39 27.86 17.75
CA ASP A 557 6.30 28.56 17.09
C ASP A 557 6.29 30.05 17.44
N LYS A 558 6.61 30.89 16.45
CA LYS A 558 6.72 32.35 16.61
C LYS A 558 5.37 33.06 16.89
N SER A 559 4.27 32.37 16.64
CA SER A 559 2.94 32.91 16.88
C SER A 559 2.39 32.63 18.28
N SER A 560 3.06 31.80 19.07
CA SER A 560 2.70 31.45 20.43
C SER A 560 3.49 32.34 21.39
N ASN A 561 2.85 33.40 21.89
CA ASN A 561 3.50 34.40 22.76
C ASN A 561 3.97 33.78 24.09
N ASP A 562 3.22 32.85 24.66
CA ASP A 562 3.55 32.13 25.89
C ASP A 562 4.79 31.23 25.72
N MET A 563 4.94 30.54 24.61
CA MET A 563 6.14 29.76 24.30
C MET A 563 7.38 30.64 24.06
N GLN A 564 7.20 31.81 23.45
CA GLN A 564 8.26 32.78 23.26
C GLN A 564 8.71 33.44 24.58
N ALA A 565 7.82 33.54 25.55
CA ALA A 565 8.13 34.10 26.88
C ALA A 565 8.95 33.11 27.75
N ASP A 566 8.67 31.81 27.69
CA ASP A 566 9.47 30.79 28.38
C ASP A 566 9.81 29.63 27.41
N LYS A 567 10.97 29.77 26.76
CA LYS A 567 11.46 28.83 25.75
C LYS A 567 12.01 27.53 26.35
N ARG A 568 12.28 27.47 27.65
CA ARG A 568 12.96 26.33 28.29
C ARG A 568 12.11 25.06 28.20
N ASP A 569 10.82 25.16 28.51
CA ASP A 569 9.92 24.02 28.45
C ASP A 569 9.75 23.51 27.01
N ALA A 570 9.69 24.43 26.02
CA ALA A 570 9.63 24.06 24.63
C ALA A 570 10.90 23.33 24.14
N ILE A 571 12.08 23.78 24.60
CA ILE A 571 13.37 23.12 24.31
C ILE A 571 13.41 21.73 24.95
N GLN A 572 12.95 21.57 26.18
CA GLN A 572 12.86 20.26 26.84
C GLN A 572 11.93 19.31 26.07
N MET A 573 10.82 19.83 25.56
CA MET A 573 9.92 19.03 24.72
C MET A 573 10.56 18.61 23.39
N MET A 574 11.36 19.49 22.76
CA MET A 574 12.15 19.12 21.56
C MET A 574 13.19 18.05 21.89
N LYS A 575 13.87 18.13 23.04
CA LYS A 575 14.80 17.10 23.49
C LYS A 575 14.12 15.74 23.67
N LEU A 576 12.91 15.72 24.27
CA LEU A 576 12.11 14.50 24.36
C LEU A 576 11.78 13.94 22.95
N ALA A 577 11.41 14.81 22.00
CA ALA A 577 11.19 14.41 20.62
C ALA A 577 12.46 13.80 19.98
N MET A 578 13.64 14.39 20.20
CA MET A 578 14.92 13.87 19.72
C MET A 578 15.22 12.46 20.25
N TRP A 579 14.89 12.18 21.50
CA TRP A 579 15.01 10.82 22.05
C TRP A 579 14.06 9.84 21.34
N CYS A 580 12.85 10.25 21.02
CA CYS A 580 11.89 9.43 20.25
C CYS A 580 12.32 9.23 18.79
N LEU A 581 13.04 10.18 18.19
CA LEU A 581 13.45 10.19 16.77
C LEU A 581 14.74 9.41 16.49
N GLN A 582 15.30 8.70 17.47
CA GLN A 582 16.54 7.90 17.27
C GLN A 582 16.38 6.92 16.11
N ILE A 583 17.43 6.83 15.25
CA ILE A 583 17.46 5.92 14.08
C ILE A 583 17.37 4.47 14.56
N ASP A 584 18.19 4.10 15.55
CA ASP A 584 18.10 2.79 16.19
C ASP A 584 16.86 2.72 17.07
N CYS A 585 15.87 1.92 16.64
CA CYS A 585 14.61 1.73 17.38
C CYS A 585 14.83 1.26 18.82
N LYS A 586 15.95 0.59 19.15
CA LYS A 586 16.28 0.14 20.49
C LYS A 586 16.68 1.27 21.43
N LYS A 587 17.20 2.39 20.89
CA LYS A 587 17.57 3.58 21.64
C LYS A 587 16.36 4.48 21.94
N ARG A 588 15.23 4.27 21.28
CA ARG A 588 14.00 5.01 21.54
C ARG A 588 13.41 4.59 22.88
N PRO A 589 12.81 5.52 23.65
CA PRO A 589 12.15 5.21 24.92
C PRO A 589 10.98 4.26 24.73
N LYS A 590 10.54 3.65 25.85
CA LYS A 590 9.17 3.14 25.96
C LYS A 590 8.22 4.31 26.16
N MET A 591 6.95 4.17 25.76
CA MET A 591 5.99 5.25 25.94
C MET A 591 5.71 5.55 27.42
N SER A 592 5.80 4.55 28.31
CA SER A 592 5.76 4.77 29.78
C SER A 592 6.93 5.60 30.31
N GLU A 593 8.11 5.54 29.68
CA GLU A 593 9.25 6.41 30.03
C GLU A 593 8.99 7.83 29.55
N VAL A 594 8.43 8.00 28.33
CA VAL A 594 8.00 9.30 27.82
C VAL A 594 6.98 9.96 28.77
N VAL A 595 5.99 9.21 29.25
CA VAL A 595 4.98 9.72 30.22
C VAL A 595 5.67 10.19 31.50
N LYS A 596 6.64 9.44 32.05
CA LYS A 596 7.42 9.83 33.24
C LYS A 596 8.19 11.12 33.04
N VAL A 597 8.78 11.33 31.87
CA VAL A 597 9.47 12.59 31.53
C VAL A 597 8.47 13.75 31.50
N LEU A 598 7.31 13.56 30.86
CA LEU A 598 6.25 14.58 30.79
C LEU A 598 5.65 14.92 32.16
N GLU A 599 5.65 13.96 33.09
CA GLU A 599 5.22 14.14 34.49
C GLU A 599 6.34 14.66 35.41
N GLY A 600 7.54 14.90 34.87
CA GLY A 600 8.69 15.44 35.62
C GLY A 600 9.33 14.44 36.61
N THR A 601 9.01 13.15 36.48
CA THR A 601 9.57 12.07 37.34
C THR A 601 10.82 11.41 36.79
N MET A 602 11.20 11.73 35.52
CA MET A 602 12.39 11.24 34.84
C MET A 602 13.01 12.35 33.98
N ASP A 603 14.34 12.35 33.86
CA ASP A 603 15.07 13.27 32.98
C ASP A 603 15.38 12.62 31.63
N ALA A 604 15.15 13.34 30.52
CA ALA A 604 15.44 12.89 29.18
C ALA A 604 16.92 13.10 28.77
N ASP A 605 17.59 14.11 29.35
CA ASP A 605 18.92 14.60 28.89
C ASP A 605 20.02 13.53 28.89
N SER A 606 19.95 12.52 29.77
CA SER A 606 20.94 11.45 29.87
C SER A 606 20.89 10.42 28.73
N ASN A 607 19.83 10.42 27.93
CA ASN A 607 19.52 9.34 26.96
C ASN A 607 19.54 9.80 25.49
N ILE A 608 19.85 11.08 25.23
CA ILE A 608 19.79 11.66 23.89
C ILE A 608 21.13 11.43 23.17
N ASP A 609 21.08 10.72 22.05
CA ASP A 609 22.16 10.70 21.07
C ASP A 609 21.91 11.83 20.05
N HIS A 610 22.85 12.77 19.95
CA HIS A 610 22.72 13.92 19.05
C HIS A 610 22.78 13.54 17.56
N ASN A 611 23.12 12.29 17.21
CA ASN A 611 23.12 11.75 15.86
C ASN A 611 21.82 10.97 15.58
N PHE A 612 20.68 11.65 15.64
CA PHE A 612 19.36 11.03 15.44
C PHE A 612 18.88 11.05 13.98
N VAL A 613 19.61 11.71 13.06
CA VAL A 613 19.38 11.65 11.61
C VAL A 613 20.64 11.09 10.94
N ALA A 614 20.49 10.22 9.93
CA ALA A 614 21.60 9.67 9.18
C ALA A 614 22.31 10.78 8.40
N THR A 615 23.44 11.28 8.91
CA THR A 615 24.30 12.17 8.14
C THR A 615 24.99 11.37 7.04
N ASN A 616 24.75 11.75 5.78
CA ASN A 616 25.53 11.30 4.61
C ASN A 616 26.96 11.89 4.62
N GLU A 617 27.70 11.75 5.71
CA GLU A 617 29.13 12.04 5.77
C GLU A 617 29.92 10.75 5.99
N ALA A 618 29.83 9.82 5.03
CA ALA A 618 30.91 8.88 4.79
C ALA A 618 31.73 9.40 3.61
N ASN A 619 32.92 9.92 3.92
CA ASN A 619 33.95 10.34 2.99
C ASN A 619 34.04 9.50 1.71
N PHE A 620 33.51 10.00 0.61
CA PHE A 620 34.00 9.68 -0.71
C PHE A 620 34.86 10.86 -1.20
N GLY A 621 36.14 10.79 -0.89
CA GLY A 621 37.14 11.59 -1.57
C GLY A 621 37.26 11.11 -3.01
N ILE A 622 36.54 11.73 -3.93
CA ILE A 622 36.92 11.87 -5.35
C ILE A 622 36.33 13.20 -5.83
N ALA A 623 37.26 14.08 -6.19
CA ALA A 623 36.95 15.36 -6.82
C ALA A 623 36.24 15.18 -8.18
N GLY A 624 35.23 15.97 -8.44
CA GLY A 624 34.81 16.24 -9.82
C GLY A 624 33.31 16.30 -10.06
N ASN A 625 32.83 17.53 -10.17
CA ASN A 625 31.63 18.03 -10.86
C ASN A 625 30.24 17.66 -10.29
N ALA A 626 29.69 18.67 -9.66
CA ALA A 626 28.28 18.82 -9.35
C ALA A 626 27.39 18.78 -10.60
N ASN A 627 26.39 17.89 -10.57
CA ASN A 627 25.07 18.14 -11.14
C ASN A 627 24.04 17.52 -10.21
N SER A 628 23.33 18.40 -9.57
CA SER A 628 22.27 18.15 -8.62
C SER A 628 21.11 17.39 -9.25
N SER A 629 20.73 16.27 -8.69
CA SER A 629 19.40 15.68 -8.89
C SER A 629 18.73 15.54 -7.53
N ALA A 630 17.71 16.35 -7.31
CA ALA A 630 16.90 16.40 -6.11
C ALA A 630 16.15 15.08 -5.85
N PRO A 631 15.92 14.71 -4.57
CA PRO A 631 15.07 13.56 -4.21
C PRO A 631 13.60 13.82 -4.58
N PRO A 632 12.80 12.79 -4.87
CA PRO A 632 11.42 12.94 -5.32
C PRO A 632 10.53 13.54 -4.24
N ILE A 633 9.85 14.62 -4.59
CA ILE A 633 8.91 15.37 -3.76
C ILE A 633 7.64 14.53 -3.58
N ALA A 634 7.26 14.24 -2.34
CA ALA A 634 6.00 13.62 -1.99
C ALA A 634 4.86 14.65 -2.10
N THR A 635 3.94 14.47 -3.03
CA THR A 635 2.75 15.30 -3.14
C THR A 635 1.65 14.87 -2.16
N ASP A 636 1.04 15.84 -1.52
CA ASP A 636 -0.08 15.73 -0.57
C ASP A 636 -1.23 14.86 -1.09
N LEU A 637 -1.53 13.78 -0.37
CA LEU A 637 -2.78 13.05 -0.43
C LEU A 637 -3.51 13.12 0.93
N SER A 638 -3.53 14.26 1.55
CA SER A 638 -4.33 14.52 2.73
C SER A 638 -5.26 15.70 2.48
N GLY A 639 -6.46 15.41 1.96
CA GLY A 639 -7.58 16.30 2.12
C GLY A 639 -7.97 16.37 3.60
N PRO A 640 -8.55 17.49 4.06
CA PRO A 640 -8.93 17.63 5.46
C PRO A 640 -10.00 16.61 5.84
N ARG A 641 -9.82 16.00 6.97
CA ARG A 641 -10.84 15.18 7.65
C ARG A 641 -11.76 16.03 8.48
#